data_d85ba30f68bd444991fcd589a912156d
#
_entry.id   d85ba30f68bd444991fcd589a912156d
#
_cell.length_a   1.000
_cell.length_b   1.000
_cell.length_c   1.000
_cell.angle_alpha   90.00
_cell.angle_beta   90.00
_cell.angle_gamma   90.00
#
_symmetry.space_group_name_H-M   'P 1'
#
loop_
_entity.id
_entity.type
_entity.pdbx_description
1 polymer ?
#
loop_
_entity_poly.entity_id
_entity_poly.type
_entity_poly.pdbx_seq_one_letter_code
_entity_poly.pdbx_strand_id
1 'polypeptide(L)'
;MIKDTFLKTNWLNISHHIILLVFSFYFSFYSLAKELVSSTAQPVNYYTHLLNVSFVGYIISLIGLSYYLSRQVSRQLFLKTSFIVISYLIVSYWVQITQHLNVKRFDIWSLTKNQFYQFQALPSLLIILVMATLIKILVAYFAIEKDRFGLLGYQGNTFSVALILAVVPISDIHLLKLISSRFSELVRAGNSQIALLKISGLLIVLLVIFATIIYVVLNALKHLKSNKPSFSVAATTSLFLALVFNYTFQYGVKGDEALLGYYVFPGATLFQIVAITLVALLAYVITNRYWPTTFFLLILGTIISVVNDLKESMRSEPLLVTDFVWLQELGLVTSFVKKSVIVEMVVGLAICIVVAWYLHGRVLAGKLFMSPVKRASAVLGLFIVSCSMLIPLSYEKEGKILSGLPIISVLNNDNDINWLGFSTNARYKSLAYVWTRQVTKKIMEKPTNYSQETIASIAQKYQKLAEDINKDRKNNIADQTVIYLLSESLSDPDRVSNVTVSHDVLPNIKAIKNSTTAGLMQSDSYGGGTANMEFQTLTSLPFYNFSSSVSVLYSEVFPKMAKPHTISEFYQGKNRIAMHPASANNFNRKTVYSNLGFSKFLALSGSKDKFKNIENVGLLTSDKTVYNNILSLINPSESQFFSVIT
;
A
#
# COMPACT_ATOMS: atom_id res chain seq x y z
N MET A 1 -52.46 0.22 -12.05
CA MET A 1 -52.63 -0.63 -10.86
C MET A 1 -51.36 -1.46 -10.51
N ILE A 2 -50.80 -2.30 -11.38
CA ILE A 2 -49.56 -3.06 -11.07
C ILE A 2 -48.34 -2.17 -10.87
N LYS A 3 -48.19 -1.12 -11.67
CA LYS A 3 -47.09 -0.14 -11.58
C LYS A 3 -47.17 0.70 -10.28
N ASP A 4 -48.38 1.07 -9.87
CA ASP A 4 -48.60 1.86 -8.65
C ASP A 4 -48.37 1.03 -7.37
N THR A 5 -48.73 -0.27 -7.42
CA THR A 5 -48.47 -1.20 -6.31
C THR A 5 -46.97 -1.47 -6.15
N PHE A 6 -46.23 -1.62 -7.27
CA PHE A 6 -44.77 -1.84 -7.27
C PHE A 6 -44.01 -0.59 -6.76
N LEU A 7 -44.44 0.59 -7.16
CA LEU A 7 -43.88 1.86 -6.64
C LEU A 7 -44.20 2.04 -5.15
N LYS A 8 -45.41 1.81 -4.69
CA LYS A 8 -45.80 1.88 -3.27
C LYS A 8 -44.98 0.90 -2.40
N THR A 9 -44.81 -0.34 -2.86
CA THR A 9 -44.04 -1.35 -2.13
C THR A 9 -42.55 -0.99 -2.02
N ASN A 10 -41.98 -0.38 -3.05
CA ASN A 10 -40.58 0.11 -3.00
C ASN A 10 -40.38 1.29 -2.03
N TRP A 11 -41.28 2.27 -2.05
CA TRP A 11 -41.20 3.41 -1.12
C TRP A 11 -41.38 2.97 0.35
N LEU A 12 -42.28 2.03 0.64
CA LEU A 12 -42.46 1.47 1.97
C LEU A 12 -41.16 0.78 2.47
N ASN A 13 -40.52 0.00 1.63
CA ASN A 13 -39.27 -0.66 1.99
C ASN A 13 -38.14 0.36 2.23
N ILE A 14 -38.04 1.40 1.43
CA ILE A 14 -37.06 2.48 1.61
C ILE A 14 -37.29 3.21 2.93
N SER A 15 -38.55 3.55 3.27
CA SER A 15 -38.87 4.22 4.54
C SER A 15 -38.50 3.38 5.75
N HIS A 16 -38.72 2.07 5.71
CA HIS A 16 -38.30 1.15 6.79
C HIS A 16 -36.78 1.06 6.93
N HIS A 17 -36.03 1.07 5.82
CA HIS A 17 -34.56 1.08 5.89
C HIS A 17 -34.04 2.41 6.47
N ILE A 18 -34.67 3.54 6.17
CA ILE A 18 -34.34 4.84 6.76
C ILE A 18 -34.60 4.83 8.28
N ILE A 19 -35.75 4.30 8.72
CA ILE A 19 -36.10 4.18 10.15
C ILE A 19 -35.07 3.27 10.86
N LEU A 20 -34.71 2.14 10.27
CA LEU A 20 -33.68 1.25 10.81
C LEU A 20 -32.30 1.94 10.89
N LEU A 21 -31.94 2.72 9.88
CA LEU A 21 -30.72 3.51 9.89
C LEU A 21 -30.73 4.54 11.03
N VAL A 22 -31.84 5.23 11.25
CA VAL A 22 -32.01 6.19 12.36
C VAL A 22 -31.85 5.49 13.72
N PHE A 23 -32.51 4.34 13.93
CA PHE A 23 -32.33 3.57 15.17
C PHE A 23 -30.89 3.10 15.36
N SER A 24 -30.25 2.56 14.30
CA SER A 24 -28.84 2.16 14.36
C SER A 24 -27.91 3.33 14.62
N PHE A 25 -28.23 4.54 14.11
CA PHE A 25 -27.50 5.77 14.38
C PHE A 25 -27.58 6.17 15.85
N TYR A 26 -28.76 6.28 16.44
CA TYR A 26 -28.89 6.66 17.85
C TYR A 26 -28.25 5.63 18.79
N PHE A 27 -28.33 4.36 18.45
CA PHE A 27 -27.64 3.31 19.17
C PHE A 27 -26.11 3.52 19.15
N SER A 28 -25.55 3.77 17.96
CA SER A 28 -24.11 3.98 17.79
C SER A 28 -23.64 5.30 18.39
N PHE A 29 -24.45 6.34 18.27
CA PHE A 29 -24.16 7.66 18.83
C PHE A 29 -24.10 7.63 20.36
N TYR A 30 -24.97 6.87 21.01
CA TYR A 30 -24.91 6.65 22.48
C TYR A 30 -23.61 5.93 22.87
N SER A 31 -23.19 4.92 22.13
CA SER A 31 -21.91 4.22 22.37
C SER A 31 -20.71 5.18 22.26
N LEU A 32 -20.73 6.10 21.29
CA LEU A 32 -19.72 7.14 21.15
C LEU A 32 -19.77 8.16 22.30
N ALA A 33 -20.96 8.62 22.68
CA ALA A 33 -21.12 9.57 23.80
C ALA A 33 -20.62 8.99 25.13
N LYS A 34 -20.84 7.69 25.33
CA LYS A 34 -20.31 6.96 26.48
C LYS A 34 -18.77 6.92 26.46
N GLU A 35 -18.16 6.66 25.31
CA GLU A 35 -16.71 6.66 25.16
C GLU A 35 -16.12 8.07 25.38
N LEU A 36 -16.76 9.12 24.88
CA LEU A 36 -16.35 10.50 25.10
C LEU A 36 -16.29 10.87 26.58
N VAL A 37 -17.30 10.46 27.37
CA VAL A 37 -17.32 10.71 28.83
C VAL A 37 -16.26 9.87 29.55
N SER A 38 -16.05 8.61 29.15
CA SER A 38 -15.09 7.71 29.79
C SER A 38 -13.63 8.03 29.46
N SER A 39 -13.36 8.63 28.31
CA SER A 39 -12.00 8.92 27.82
C SER A 39 -11.45 10.27 28.30
N THR A 40 -12.28 11.14 28.87
CA THR A 40 -11.87 12.47 29.38
C THR A 40 -11.62 12.43 30.89
N ALA A 41 -10.44 12.88 31.30
CA ALA A 41 -10.04 12.93 32.72
C ALA A 41 -10.95 13.86 33.58
N GLN A 42 -11.57 14.85 32.96
CA GLN A 42 -12.67 15.65 33.52
C GLN A 42 -13.79 15.70 32.49
N PRO A 43 -14.98 15.17 32.80
CA PRO A 43 -16.11 15.21 31.86
C PRO A 43 -16.48 16.68 31.59
N VAL A 44 -16.32 17.09 30.34
CA VAL A 44 -16.81 18.40 29.90
C VAL A 44 -18.34 18.33 29.98
N ASN A 45 -18.98 19.32 30.57
CA ASN A 45 -20.46 19.40 30.69
C ASN A 45 -21.18 19.09 29.34
N TYR A 46 -20.56 19.48 28.26
CA TYR A 46 -21.04 19.19 26.89
C TYR A 46 -21.16 17.69 26.61
N TYR A 47 -20.15 16.87 26.95
CA TYR A 47 -20.18 15.43 26.71
C TYR A 47 -21.20 14.70 27.57
N THR A 48 -21.34 15.12 28.82
CA THR A 48 -22.36 14.59 29.71
C THR A 48 -23.78 14.93 29.21
N HIS A 49 -23.97 16.13 28.66
CA HIS A 49 -25.23 16.52 28.05
C HIS A 49 -25.53 15.66 26.80
N LEU A 50 -24.53 15.44 25.93
CA LEU A 50 -24.68 14.55 24.77
C LEU A 50 -25.03 13.11 25.16
N LEU A 51 -24.41 12.58 26.22
CA LEU A 51 -24.72 11.26 26.76
C LEU A 51 -26.17 11.16 27.21
N ASN A 52 -26.64 12.14 28.00
CA ASN A 52 -28.01 12.16 28.53
C ASN A 52 -29.08 12.27 27.45
N VAL A 53 -28.84 13.16 26.45
CA VAL A 53 -29.76 13.30 25.30
C VAL A 53 -29.78 12.05 24.45
N SER A 54 -28.60 11.46 24.16
CA SER A 54 -28.50 10.25 23.34
C SER A 54 -29.08 9.01 24.03
N PHE A 55 -29.15 8.98 25.35
CA PHE A 55 -29.71 7.87 26.12
C PHE A 55 -31.18 7.61 25.79
N VAL A 56 -31.99 8.67 25.65
CA VAL A 56 -33.40 8.54 25.28
C VAL A 56 -33.53 7.92 23.89
N GLY A 57 -32.75 8.43 22.92
CA GLY A 57 -32.69 7.87 21.59
C GLY A 57 -32.21 6.42 21.55
N TYR A 58 -31.27 6.05 22.43
CA TYR A 58 -30.79 4.68 22.60
C TYR A 58 -31.90 3.73 23.10
N ILE A 59 -32.67 4.10 24.11
CA ILE A 59 -33.77 3.28 24.62
C ILE A 59 -34.85 3.05 23.52
N ILE A 60 -35.23 4.12 22.85
CA ILE A 60 -36.18 4.03 21.72
C ILE A 60 -35.63 3.10 20.64
N SER A 61 -34.34 3.20 20.37
CA SER A 61 -33.66 2.37 19.37
C SER A 61 -33.60 0.89 19.77
N LEU A 62 -33.35 0.57 21.05
CA LEU A 62 -33.43 -0.81 21.55
C LEU A 62 -34.80 -1.44 21.28
N ILE A 63 -35.89 -0.72 21.61
CA ILE A 63 -37.26 -1.20 21.38
C ILE A 63 -37.54 -1.31 19.89
N GLY A 64 -37.20 -0.30 19.10
CA GLY A 64 -37.42 -0.26 17.66
C GLY A 64 -36.69 -1.37 16.91
N LEU A 65 -35.37 -1.53 17.16
CA LEU A 65 -34.57 -2.59 16.55
C LEU A 65 -35.08 -3.99 16.94
N SER A 66 -35.47 -4.18 18.22
CA SER A 66 -36.04 -5.43 18.70
C SER A 66 -37.36 -5.74 18.00
N TYR A 67 -38.23 -4.76 17.82
CA TYR A 67 -39.49 -4.93 17.09
C TYR A 67 -39.26 -5.32 15.63
N TYR A 68 -38.39 -4.63 14.91
CA TYR A 68 -38.05 -4.98 13.53
C TYR A 68 -37.44 -6.39 13.41
N LEU A 69 -36.58 -6.75 14.34
CA LEU A 69 -35.90 -8.04 14.34
C LEU A 69 -36.85 -9.17 14.71
N SER A 70 -37.89 -8.92 15.54
CA SER A 70 -38.90 -9.94 15.93
C SER A 70 -39.58 -10.60 14.73
N ARG A 71 -39.74 -9.85 13.62
CA ARG A 71 -40.31 -10.34 12.36
C ARG A 71 -39.42 -11.38 11.65
N GLN A 72 -38.17 -11.46 11.99
CA GLN A 72 -37.16 -12.31 11.35
C GLN A 72 -36.58 -13.38 12.29
N VAL A 73 -36.98 -13.39 13.57
CA VAL A 73 -36.50 -14.36 14.56
C VAL A 73 -36.68 -15.79 14.06
N SER A 74 -35.55 -16.47 13.89
CA SER A 74 -35.49 -17.87 13.46
C SER A 74 -34.10 -18.42 13.84
N ARG A 75 -33.97 -19.75 13.87
CA ARG A 75 -32.63 -20.39 14.06
C ARG A 75 -31.58 -19.84 13.10
N GLN A 76 -31.96 -19.56 11.85
CA GLN A 76 -31.05 -19.00 10.86
C GLN A 76 -30.61 -17.57 11.20
N LEU A 77 -31.46 -16.75 11.82
CA LEU A 77 -31.07 -15.40 12.28
C LEU A 77 -29.99 -15.49 13.34
N PHE A 78 -30.18 -16.33 14.35
CA PHE A 78 -29.17 -16.51 15.40
C PHE A 78 -27.83 -16.98 14.83
N LEU A 79 -27.84 -17.95 13.92
CA LEU A 79 -26.63 -18.43 13.26
C LEU A 79 -25.93 -17.32 12.44
N LYS A 80 -26.68 -16.52 11.69
CA LYS A 80 -26.14 -15.38 10.93
C LYS A 80 -25.56 -14.32 11.84
N THR A 81 -26.27 -13.97 12.91
CA THR A 81 -25.80 -12.98 13.89
C THR A 81 -24.52 -13.46 14.57
N SER A 82 -24.49 -14.70 15.08
CA SER A 82 -23.29 -15.27 15.68
C SER A 82 -22.13 -15.32 14.71
N PHE A 83 -22.35 -15.73 13.46
CA PHE A 83 -21.33 -15.75 12.43
C PHE A 83 -20.75 -14.35 12.18
N ILE A 84 -21.57 -13.32 12.03
CA ILE A 84 -21.09 -11.95 11.78
C ILE A 84 -20.32 -11.42 12.99
N VAL A 85 -20.82 -11.63 14.21
CA VAL A 85 -20.14 -11.17 15.44
C VAL A 85 -18.79 -11.86 15.58
N ILE A 86 -18.72 -13.18 15.47
CA ILE A 86 -17.47 -13.94 15.60
C ILE A 86 -16.50 -13.56 14.48
N SER A 87 -16.97 -13.46 13.23
CA SER A 87 -16.13 -13.05 12.11
C SER A 87 -15.56 -11.66 12.33
N TYR A 88 -16.35 -10.71 12.84
CA TYR A 88 -15.88 -9.37 13.13
C TYR A 88 -14.85 -9.36 14.26
N LEU A 89 -15.06 -10.11 15.34
CA LEU A 89 -14.08 -10.27 16.42
C LEU A 89 -12.72 -10.74 15.88
N ILE A 90 -12.73 -11.78 15.04
CA ILE A 90 -11.51 -12.31 14.44
C ILE A 90 -10.85 -11.27 13.53
N VAL A 91 -11.62 -10.60 12.67
CA VAL A 91 -11.09 -9.59 11.73
C VAL A 91 -10.52 -8.39 12.49
N SER A 92 -11.23 -7.86 13.48
CA SER A 92 -10.76 -6.73 14.29
C SER A 92 -9.45 -7.06 14.99
N TYR A 93 -9.34 -8.26 15.58
CA TYR A 93 -8.12 -8.70 16.24
C TYR A 93 -6.97 -8.94 15.25
N TRP A 94 -7.25 -9.50 14.07
CA TRP A 94 -6.26 -9.67 13.00
C TRP A 94 -5.69 -8.33 12.52
N VAL A 95 -6.53 -7.32 12.37
CA VAL A 95 -6.11 -5.95 12.05
C VAL A 95 -5.24 -5.39 13.17
N GLN A 96 -5.62 -5.58 14.42
CA GLN A 96 -4.85 -5.14 15.59
C GLN A 96 -3.45 -5.81 15.62
N ILE A 97 -3.36 -7.11 15.38
CA ILE A 97 -2.07 -7.82 15.26
C ILE A 97 -1.20 -7.17 14.18
N THR A 98 -1.78 -6.89 13.01
CA THR A 98 -1.04 -6.27 11.90
C THR A 98 -0.51 -4.88 12.26
N GLN A 99 -1.30 -4.08 12.97
CA GLN A 99 -0.90 -2.74 13.41
C GLN A 99 0.24 -2.76 14.46
N HIS A 100 0.41 -3.86 15.18
CA HIS A 100 1.42 -4.02 16.22
C HIS A 100 2.64 -4.84 15.79
N LEU A 101 2.81 -5.14 14.51
CA LEU A 101 3.93 -5.96 14.02
C LEU A 101 5.32 -5.41 14.36
N ASN A 102 5.45 -4.10 14.51
CA ASN A 102 6.69 -3.44 14.92
C ASN A 102 6.94 -3.51 16.44
N VAL A 103 6.02 -4.04 17.23
CA VAL A 103 6.12 -4.13 18.69
C VAL A 103 6.73 -5.47 19.08
N LYS A 104 8.02 -5.49 19.47
CA LYS A 104 8.74 -6.72 19.85
C LYS A 104 8.04 -7.59 20.90
N ARG A 105 7.25 -7.01 21.80
CA ARG A 105 6.60 -7.68 22.94
C ARG A 105 5.08 -7.70 22.83
N PHE A 106 4.51 -7.58 21.62
CA PHE A 106 3.09 -7.75 21.46
C PHE A 106 2.74 -9.24 21.58
N ASP A 107 2.15 -9.62 22.70
CA ASP A 107 1.72 -10.99 22.93
C ASP A 107 0.33 -11.22 22.32
N ILE A 108 0.30 -11.95 21.21
CA ILE A 108 -0.92 -12.28 20.46
C ILE A 108 -1.90 -13.10 21.33
N TRP A 109 -1.42 -13.86 22.31
CA TRP A 109 -2.25 -14.72 23.14
C TRP A 109 -2.84 -14.02 24.35
N SER A 110 -2.38 -12.82 24.68
CA SER A 110 -2.95 -12.00 25.74
C SER A 110 -4.27 -11.33 25.34
N LEU A 111 -5.29 -12.13 24.99
CA LEU A 111 -6.57 -11.67 24.45
C LEU A 111 -7.27 -10.64 25.35
N THR A 112 -7.22 -10.83 26.66
CA THR A 112 -7.82 -9.91 27.65
C THR A 112 -7.10 -8.57 27.67
N LYS A 113 -5.76 -8.58 27.72
CA LYS A 113 -4.92 -7.37 27.73
C LYS A 113 -5.09 -6.59 26.42
N ASN A 114 -5.22 -7.30 25.31
CA ASN A 114 -5.40 -6.73 23.98
C ASN A 114 -6.86 -6.36 23.67
N GLN A 115 -7.75 -6.45 24.65
CA GLN A 115 -9.15 -6.06 24.54
C GLN A 115 -9.93 -6.76 23.41
N PHE A 116 -9.60 -8.02 23.10
CA PHE A 116 -10.19 -8.80 22.01
C PHE A 116 -11.73 -8.84 22.01
N TYR A 117 -12.36 -8.86 23.19
CA TYR A 117 -13.81 -9.03 23.33
C TYR A 117 -14.51 -7.76 23.88
N GLN A 118 -13.86 -6.63 23.92
CA GLN A 118 -14.44 -5.40 24.46
C GLN A 118 -15.28 -4.66 23.39
N PHE A 119 -16.51 -5.16 23.21
CA PHE A 119 -17.53 -4.49 22.41
C PHE A 119 -18.60 -3.89 23.31
N GLN A 120 -18.74 -2.57 23.27
CA GLN A 120 -19.76 -1.89 24.06
C GLN A 120 -21.20 -2.29 23.68
N ALA A 121 -21.43 -2.66 22.43
CA ALA A 121 -22.75 -3.06 21.96
C ALA A 121 -23.11 -4.54 22.22
N LEU A 122 -22.18 -5.40 22.64
CA LEU A 122 -22.47 -6.82 22.76
C LEU A 122 -23.60 -7.13 23.77
N PRO A 123 -23.60 -6.56 24.97
CA PRO A 123 -24.72 -6.74 25.92
C PRO A 123 -26.05 -6.21 25.36
N SER A 124 -26.01 -5.06 24.70
CA SER A 124 -27.21 -4.43 24.11
C SER A 124 -27.76 -5.23 22.93
N LEU A 125 -26.89 -5.85 22.12
CA LEU A 125 -27.26 -6.74 21.03
C LEU A 125 -27.96 -8.00 21.58
N LEU A 126 -27.47 -8.55 22.69
CA LEU A 126 -28.11 -9.67 23.37
C LEU A 126 -29.51 -9.26 23.89
N ILE A 127 -29.64 -8.08 24.48
CA ILE A 127 -30.95 -7.54 24.90
C ILE A 127 -31.89 -7.41 23.70
N ILE A 128 -31.44 -6.87 22.57
CA ILE A 128 -32.23 -6.76 21.35
C ILE A 128 -32.71 -8.14 20.87
N LEU A 129 -31.86 -9.15 20.88
CA LEU A 129 -32.21 -10.51 20.46
C LEU A 129 -33.22 -11.17 21.41
N VAL A 130 -33.03 -11.01 22.71
CA VAL A 130 -33.95 -11.51 23.74
C VAL A 130 -35.32 -10.81 23.61
N MET A 131 -35.32 -9.48 23.56
CA MET A 131 -36.57 -8.71 23.41
C MET A 131 -37.29 -9.05 22.08
N ALA A 132 -36.54 -9.18 20.98
CA ALA A 132 -37.13 -9.59 19.69
C ALA A 132 -37.79 -10.98 19.78
N THR A 133 -37.18 -11.90 20.51
CA THR A 133 -37.73 -13.24 20.73
C THR A 133 -38.97 -13.18 21.59
N LEU A 134 -38.95 -12.43 22.69
CA LEU A 134 -40.12 -12.22 23.57
C LEU A 134 -41.28 -11.56 22.81
N ILE A 135 -41.03 -10.51 22.05
CA ILE A 135 -42.03 -9.85 21.20
C ILE A 135 -42.66 -10.87 20.24
N LYS A 136 -41.84 -11.70 19.59
CA LYS A 136 -42.36 -12.73 18.70
C LYS A 136 -43.29 -13.74 19.43
N ILE A 137 -42.88 -14.20 20.60
CA ILE A 137 -43.64 -15.13 21.42
C ILE A 137 -44.98 -14.50 21.86
N LEU A 138 -44.94 -13.26 22.37
CA LEU A 138 -46.12 -12.52 22.80
C LEU A 138 -47.11 -12.30 21.64
N VAL A 139 -46.63 -11.90 20.48
CA VAL A 139 -47.46 -11.72 19.28
C VAL A 139 -48.11 -13.04 18.86
N ALA A 140 -47.39 -14.15 18.98
CA ALA A 140 -47.95 -15.48 18.67
C ALA A 140 -48.95 -15.95 19.75
N TYR A 141 -48.66 -15.74 21.03
CA TYR A 141 -49.52 -16.17 22.17
C TYR A 141 -50.83 -15.42 22.21
N PHE A 142 -50.83 -14.10 22.04
CA PHE A 142 -52.04 -13.30 22.11
C PHE A 142 -52.82 -13.27 20.77
N ALA A 143 -52.41 -14.04 19.77
CA ALA A 143 -53.03 -14.07 18.42
C ALA A 143 -53.32 -12.64 17.88
N ILE A 144 -52.44 -11.69 18.20
CA ILE A 144 -52.57 -10.32 17.74
C ILE A 144 -52.49 -10.33 16.22
N GLU A 145 -53.64 -10.13 15.56
CA GLU A 145 -53.70 -10.08 14.10
C GLU A 145 -52.65 -9.12 13.57
N LYS A 146 -52.02 -9.57 12.51
CA LYS A 146 -50.80 -8.96 11.90
C LYS A 146 -50.90 -7.46 11.59
N ASP A 147 -52.09 -6.86 11.64
CA ASP A 147 -52.37 -5.53 11.09
C ASP A 147 -52.72 -4.43 12.09
N ARG A 148 -52.97 -4.76 13.38
CA ARG A 148 -53.34 -3.71 14.38
C ARG A 148 -52.19 -2.76 14.79
N PHE A 149 -50.93 -3.20 14.70
CA PHE A 149 -49.75 -2.36 14.86
C PHE A 149 -48.98 -2.26 13.56
N GLY A 150 -49.71 -2.28 12.47
CA GLY A 150 -49.18 -2.31 11.12
C GLY A 150 -48.07 -1.31 10.84
N LEU A 151 -46.86 -1.73 11.04
CA LEU A 151 -45.81 -1.37 10.09
C LEU A 151 -46.17 -2.15 8.79
N LEU A 152 -47.24 -1.70 8.19
CA LEU A 152 -47.97 -2.26 7.07
C LEU A 152 -46.98 -2.78 6.02
N GLY A 153 -46.98 -4.08 5.80
CA GLY A 153 -46.25 -4.70 4.71
C GLY A 153 -44.74 -4.85 4.87
N TYR A 154 -44.13 -4.58 6.04
CA TYR A 154 -42.70 -4.83 6.23
C TYR A 154 -42.41 -6.33 6.21
N GLN A 155 -41.75 -6.75 5.13
CA GLN A 155 -41.12 -8.06 5.03
C GLN A 155 -39.66 -7.90 5.28
N GLY A 156 -39.17 -8.38 6.44
CA GLY A 156 -37.74 -8.30 6.79
C GLY A 156 -36.90 -8.96 5.69
N ASN A 157 -35.85 -8.27 5.28
CA ASN A 157 -34.91 -8.75 4.28
C ASN A 157 -33.47 -8.82 4.82
N THR A 158 -32.57 -9.41 4.04
CA THR A 158 -31.15 -9.56 4.43
C THR A 158 -30.49 -8.21 4.70
N PHE A 159 -30.88 -7.14 3.98
CA PHE A 159 -30.31 -5.81 4.17
C PHE A 159 -30.76 -5.16 5.49
N SER A 160 -31.99 -5.41 5.91
CA SER A 160 -32.49 -4.96 7.22
C SER A 160 -31.71 -5.59 8.38
N VAL A 161 -31.40 -6.89 8.28
CA VAL A 161 -30.53 -7.57 9.26
C VAL A 161 -29.14 -6.96 9.25
N ALA A 162 -28.61 -6.70 8.07
CA ALA A 162 -27.29 -6.09 7.93
C ALA A 162 -27.20 -4.68 8.54
N LEU A 163 -28.24 -3.84 8.39
CA LEU A 163 -28.33 -2.52 9.03
C LEU A 163 -28.34 -2.62 10.57
N ILE A 164 -29.07 -3.59 11.12
CA ILE A 164 -29.11 -3.82 12.58
C ILE A 164 -27.73 -4.30 13.06
N LEU A 165 -27.10 -5.24 12.35
CA LEU A 165 -25.80 -5.77 12.73
C LEU A 165 -24.63 -4.80 12.49
N ALA A 166 -24.81 -3.73 11.71
CA ALA A 166 -23.82 -2.71 11.48
C ALA A 166 -23.42 -1.95 12.76
N VAL A 167 -24.25 -2.00 13.80
CA VAL A 167 -23.91 -1.43 15.11
C VAL A 167 -22.75 -2.16 15.80
N VAL A 168 -22.51 -3.44 15.46
CA VAL A 168 -21.42 -4.23 16.07
C VAL A 168 -20.05 -3.64 15.76
N PRO A 169 -19.62 -3.48 14.49
CA PRO A 169 -18.32 -2.90 14.18
C PRO A 169 -18.16 -1.46 14.66
N ILE A 170 -19.24 -0.65 14.70
CA ILE A 170 -19.16 0.73 15.17
C ILE A 170 -18.97 0.80 16.69
N SER A 171 -19.42 -0.20 17.42
CA SER A 171 -19.22 -0.27 18.87
C SER A 171 -17.89 -0.86 19.32
N ASP A 172 -16.99 -1.17 18.37
CA ASP A 172 -15.61 -1.57 18.65
C ASP A 172 -14.89 -0.44 19.41
N ILE A 173 -14.28 -0.77 20.55
CA ILE A 173 -13.62 0.20 21.43
C ILE A 173 -12.49 0.95 20.72
N HIS A 174 -11.76 0.28 19.82
CA HIS A 174 -10.66 0.88 19.08
C HIS A 174 -11.18 1.93 18.08
N LEU A 175 -12.27 1.59 17.37
CA LEU A 175 -12.91 2.52 16.44
C LEU A 175 -13.57 3.69 17.19
N LEU A 176 -14.23 3.42 18.31
CA LEU A 176 -14.83 4.47 19.15
C LEU A 176 -13.79 5.43 19.69
N LYS A 177 -12.64 4.94 20.18
CA LYS A 177 -11.52 5.78 20.62
C LYS A 177 -10.98 6.67 19.50
N LEU A 178 -10.85 6.14 18.30
CA LEU A 178 -10.40 6.93 17.14
C LEU A 178 -11.40 8.05 16.82
N ILE A 179 -12.70 7.74 16.79
CA ILE A 179 -13.74 8.71 16.48
C ILE A 179 -13.85 9.75 17.62
N SER A 180 -13.77 9.32 18.89
CA SER A 180 -13.87 10.21 20.06
C SER A 180 -12.68 11.17 20.14
N SER A 181 -11.46 10.73 19.85
CA SER A 181 -10.29 11.61 19.80
C SER A 181 -10.46 12.69 18.74
N ARG A 182 -10.92 12.30 17.54
CA ARG A 182 -11.18 13.27 16.46
C ARG A 182 -12.30 14.24 16.78
N PHE A 183 -13.36 13.78 17.43
CA PHE A 183 -14.43 14.65 17.90
C PHE A 183 -13.92 15.68 18.93
N SER A 184 -13.12 15.20 19.91
CA SER A 184 -12.53 16.06 20.95
C SER A 184 -11.60 17.13 20.35
N GLU A 185 -10.81 16.80 19.34
CA GLU A 185 -9.99 17.77 18.60
C GLU A 185 -10.84 18.86 17.92
N LEU A 186 -11.91 18.45 17.23
CA LEU A 186 -12.82 19.40 16.56
C LEU A 186 -13.56 20.31 17.56
N VAL A 187 -13.94 19.78 18.73
CA VAL A 187 -14.57 20.55 19.80
C VAL A 187 -13.59 21.56 20.41
N ARG A 188 -12.35 21.15 20.66
CA ARG A 188 -11.29 22.07 21.17
C ARG A 188 -10.96 23.19 20.19
N ALA A 189 -11.09 22.95 18.89
CA ALA A 189 -10.92 23.97 17.86
C ALA A 189 -12.04 25.02 17.85
N GLY A 190 -13.00 24.98 18.79
CA GLY A 190 -13.94 26.04 19.09
C GLY A 190 -15.30 25.94 18.37
N ASN A 191 -15.60 24.87 17.64
CA ASN A 191 -16.87 24.73 16.92
C ASN A 191 -17.58 23.41 17.21
N SER A 192 -18.21 23.30 18.37
CA SER A 192 -18.91 22.09 18.83
C SER A 192 -20.07 21.67 17.92
N GLN A 193 -20.79 22.59 17.30
CA GLN A 193 -21.90 22.27 16.39
C GLN A 193 -21.42 21.66 15.09
N ILE A 194 -20.37 22.23 14.49
CA ILE A 194 -19.74 21.66 13.28
C ILE A 194 -19.11 20.29 13.60
N ALA A 195 -18.47 20.14 14.74
CA ALA A 195 -17.94 18.86 15.20
C ALA A 195 -19.05 17.79 15.28
N LEU A 196 -20.19 18.13 15.91
CA LEU A 196 -21.34 17.24 16.01
C LEU A 196 -21.88 16.83 14.63
N LEU A 197 -22.04 17.80 13.72
CA LEU A 197 -22.53 17.54 12.37
C LEU A 197 -21.57 16.61 11.59
N LYS A 198 -20.28 16.89 11.62
CA LYS A 198 -19.26 16.08 10.92
C LYS A 198 -19.21 14.65 11.45
N ILE A 199 -19.22 14.47 12.76
CA ILE A 199 -19.17 13.14 13.37
C ILE A 199 -20.47 12.37 13.19
N SER A 200 -21.62 13.04 13.25
CA SER A 200 -22.91 12.40 12.92
C SER A 200 -22.95 11.92 11.46
N GLY A 201 -22.48 12.74 10.54
CA GLY A 201 -22.32 12.34 9.14
C GLY A 201 -21.37 11.16 8.97
N LEU A 202 -20.23 11.17 9.66
CA LEU A 202 -19.28 10.05 9.64
C LEU A 202 -19.92 8.76 10.16
N LEU A 203 -20.66 8.79 11.28
CA LEU A 203 -21.35 7.61 11.81
C LEU A 203 -22.37 7.04 10.84
N ILE A 204 -23.15 7.89 10.17
CA ILE A 204 -24.11 7.44 9.15
C ILE A 204 -23.40 6.76 7.98
N VAL A 205 -22.30 7.36 7.48
CA VAL A 205 -21.50 6.78 6.39
C VAL A 205 -20.92 5.42 6.82
N LEU A 206 -20.36 5.32 8.02
CA LEU A 206 -19.82 4.05 8.54
C LEU A 206 -20.91 2.99 8.70
N LEU A 207 -22.09 3.35 9.20
CA LEU A 207 -23.24 2.43 9.29
C LEU A 207 -23.61 1.87 7.91
N VAL A 208 -23.70 2.70 6.89
CA VAL A 208 -24.02 2.28 5.52
C VAL A 208 -22.90 1.38 4.94
N ILE A 209 -21.64 1.72 5.17
CA ILE A 209 -20.51 0.91 4.72
C ILE A 209 -20.54 -0.47 5.38
N PHE A 210 -20.62 -0.53 6.71
CA PHE A 210 -20.66 -1.81 7.43
C PHE A 210 -21.91 -2.63 7.09
N ALA A 211 -23.07 -2.00 6.97
CA ALA A 211 -24.29 -2.68 6.52
C ALA A 211 -24.12 -3.29 5.12
N THR A 212 -23.46 -2.55 4.21
CA THR A 212 -23.20 -3.06 2.85
C THR A 212 -22.24 -4.25 2.89
N ILE A 213 -21.16 -4.17 3.67
CA ILE A 213 -20.19 -5.28 3.83
C ILE A 213 -20.92 -6.51 4.41
N ILE A 214 -21.67 -6.34 5.51
CA ILE A 214 -22.40 -7.44 6.15
C ILE A 214 -23.45 -8.03 5.17
N TYR A 215 -24.16 -7.20 4.43
CA TYR A 215 -25.10 -7.65 3.41
C TYR A 215 -24.43 -8.51 2.33
N VAL A 216 -23.27 -8.06 1.84
CA VAL A 216 -22.47 -8.79 0.85
C VAL A 216 -22.02 -10.14 1.41
N VAL A 217 -21.52 -10.18 2.65
CA VAL A 217 -21.11 -11.42 3.33
C VAL A 217 -22.28 -12.39 3.52
N LEU A 218 -23.43 -11.90 4.00
CA LEU A 218 -24.63 -12.74 4.18
C LEU A 218 -25.16 -13.31 2.86
N ASN A 219 -25.10 -12.53 1.78
CA ASN A 219 -25.44 -13.00 0.45
C ASN A 219 -24.42 -14.01 -0.09
N ALA A 220 -23.13 -13.79 0.19
CA ALA A 220 -22.09 -14.75 -0.17
C ALA A 220 -22.36 -16.12 0.47
N LEU A 221 -22.68 -16.17 1.77
CA LEU A 221 -23.05 -17.41 2.46
C LEU A 221 -24.26 -18.11 1.82
N LYS A 222 -25.27 -17.34 1.40
CA LYS A 222 -26.44 -17.88 0.69
C LYS A 222 -26.04 -18.51 -0.65
N HIS A 223 -25.18 -17.83 -1.41
CA HIS A 223 -24.73 -18.31 -2.73
C HIS A 223 -23.76 -19.50 -2.60
N LEU A 224 -22.89 -19.50 -1.59
CA LEU A 224 -22.02 -20.65 -1.26
C LEU A 224 -22.85 -21.90 -0.95
N LYS A 225 -23.90 -21.76 -0.12
CA LYS A 225 -24.81 -22.87 0.20
C LYS A 225 -25.50 -23.43 -1.04
N SER A 226 -25.80 -22.59 -2.03
CA SER A 226 -26.44 -23.00 -3.29
C SER A 226 -25.42 -23.35 -4.40
N ASN A 227 -24.13 -23.38 -4.10
CA ASN A 227 -23.04 -23.65 -5.03
C ASN A 227 -23.06 -22.75 -6.29
N LYS A 228 -23.43 -21.47 -6.12
CA LYS A 228 -23.53 -20.50 -7.22
C LYS A 228 -22.45 -19.44 -7.14
N PRO A 229 -21.62 -19.26 -8.17
CA PRO A 229 -20.70 -18.14 -8.23
C PRO A 229 -21.48 -16.84 -8.29
N SER A 230 -21.01 -15.81 -7.58
CA SER A 230 -21.66 -14.50 -7.57
C SER A 230 -20.66 -13.39 -7.21
N PHE A 231 -21.01 -12.16 -7.53
CA PHE A 231 -20.24 -11.00 -7.11
C PHE A 231 -20.04 -10.93 -5.59
N SER A 232 -21.08 -11.29 -4.80
CA SER A 232 -20.97 -11.29 -3.33
C SER A 232 -19.93 -12.29 -2.82
N VAL A 233 -19.84 -13.48 -3.42
CA VAL A 233 -18.79 -14.47 -3.08
C VAL A 233 -17.42 -13.92 -3.44
N ALA A 234 -17.25 -13.38 -4.65
CA ALA A 234 -15.99 -12.76 -5.09
C ALA A 234 -15.57 -11.60 -4.17
N ALA A 235 -16.52 -10.72 -3.81
CA ALA A 235 -16.25 -9.58 -2.93
C ALA A 235 -15.84 -10.01 -1.51
N THR A 236 -16.51 -11.00 -0.95
CA THR A 236 -16.14 -11.56 0.37
C THR A 236 -14.77 -12.21 0.33
N THR A 237 -14.46 -12.96 -0.73
CA THR A 237 -13.13 -13.58 -0.90
C THR A 237 -12.06 -12.51 -1.12
N SER A 238 -12.33 -11.46 -1.91
CA SER A 238 -11.39 -10.34 -2.10
C SER A 238 -11.06 -9.65 -0.79
N LEU A 239 -12.05 -9.41 0.07
CA LEU A 239 -11.83 -8.84 1.40
C LEU A 239 -11.01 -9.78 2.29
N PHE A 240 -11.30 -11.08 2.27
CA PHE A 240 -10.54 -12.07 3.03
C PHE A 240 -9.07 -12.13 2.56
N LEU A 241 -8.82 -12.21 1.25
CA LEU A 241 -7.48 -12.18 0.69
C LEU A 241 -6.75 -10.88 1.04
N ALA A 242 -7.47 -9.75 0.99
CA ALA A 242 -6.89 -8.47 1.37
C ALA A 242 -6.46 -8.42 2.84
N LEU A 243 -7.22 -9.03 3.75
CA LEU A 243 -6.82 -9.14 5.16
C LEU A 243 -5.57 -10.02 5.33
N VAL A 244 -5.49 -11.14 4.63
CA VAL A 244 -4.31 -12.03 4.68
C VAL A 244 -3.08 -11.31 4.11
N PHE A 245 -3.20 -10.71 2.92
CA PHE A 245 -2.07 -10.05 2.28
C PHE A 245 -1.70 -8.73 2.94
N ASN A 246 -2.64 -8.04 3.58
CA ASN A 246 -2.31 -6.90 4.43
C ASN A 246 -1.34 -7.30 5.55
N TYR A 247 -1.58 -8.44 6.20
CA TYR A 247 -0.67 -8.96 7.22
C TYR A 247 0.69 -9.35 6.63
N THR A 248 0.73 -10.15 5.57
CA THR A 248 1.99 -10.67 5.01
C THR A 248 2.85 -9.57 4.39
N PHE A 249 2.25 -8.57 3.73
CA PHE A 249 2.97 -7.42 3.20
C PHE A 249 3.55 -6.55 4.32
N GLN A 250 2.77 -6.32 5.39
CA GLN A 250 3.24 -5.55 6.53
C GLN A 250 4.29 -6.31 7.34
N TYR A 251 4.17 -7.64 7.43
CA TYR A 251 5.17 -8.49 8.06
C TYR A 251 6.52 -8.43 7.34
N GLY A 252 6.52 -8.40 6.01
CA GLY A 252 7.73 -8.32 5.19
C GLY A 252 8.49 -6.99 5.30
N VAL A 253 7.90 -5.94 5.89
CA VAL A 253 8.55 -4.64 6.12
C VAL A 253 8.66 -4.26 7.60
N LYS A 254 8.34 -5.19 8.51
CA LYS A 254 8.45 -4.95 9.94
C LYS A 254 9.90 -4.64 10.33
N GLY A 255 10.08 -3.72 11.25
CA GLY A 255 11.40 -3.38 11.79
C GLY A 255 11.45 -3.53 13.29
N ASP A 256 12.66 -3.79 13.77
CA ASP A 256 12.93 -3.97 15.19
C ASP A 256 13.10 -2.65 15.94
N GLU A 257 13.31 -1.56 15.22
CA GLU A 257 13.53 -0.23 15.79
C GLU A 257 12.25 0.60 15.74
N ALA A 258 11.94 1.21 16.88
CA ALA A 258 10.83 2.14 17.01
C ALA A 258 11.23 3.56 16.57
N LEU A 259 11.56 3.73 15.29
CA LEU A 259 12.01 5.01 14.76
C LEU A 259 10.95 6.12 14.97
N LEU A 260 9.67 5.81 14.72
CA LEU A 260 8.53 6.74 14.82
C LEU A 260 7.44 6.19 15.76
N GLY A 261 7.81 5.33 16.70
CA GLY A 261 6.89 4.57 17.52
C GLY A 261 6.66 3.16 17.00
N TYR A 262 5.78 2.42 17.69
CA TYR A 262 5.58 1.00 17.43
C TYR A 262 4.41 0.67 16.52
N TYR A 263 3.55 1.64 16.25
CA TYR A 263 2.29 1.40 15.55
C TYR A 263 2.36 1.84 14.09
N VAL A 264 1.74 1.06 13.23
CA VAL A 264 1.42 1.49 11.87
C VAL A 264 0.47 2.69 11.94
N PHE A 265 0.69 3.72 11.16
CA PHE A 265 -0.09 4.96 11.26
C PHE A 265 -1.58 4.72 11.03
N PRO A 266 -2.45 5.47 11.74
CA PRO A 266 -3.89 5.37 11.55
C PRO A 266 -4.28 5.56 10.08
N GLY A 267 -5.10 4.65 9.58
CA GLY A 267 -5.55 4.65 8.19
C GLY A 267 -4.69 3.84 7.21
N ALA A 268 -3.41 3.58 7.50
CA ALA A 268 -2.52 2.84 6.59
C ALA A 268 -3.01 1.40 6.32
N THR A 269 -3.35 0.68 7.38
CA THR A 269 -3.91 -0.67 7.28
C THR A 269 -5.22 -0.69 6.49
N LEU A 270 -6.10 0.27 6.73
CA LEU A 270 -7.37 0.39 6.00
C LEU A 270 -7.13 0.72 4.52
N PHE A 271 -6.20 1.64 4.25
CA PHE A 271 -5.81 1.97 2.87
C PHE A 271 -5.32 0.72 2.12
N GLN A 272 -4.44 -0.07 2.72
CA GLN A 272 -3.89 -1.29 2.12
C GLN A 272 -4.97 -2.34 1.89
N ILE A 273 -5.86 -2.59 2.87
CA ILE A 273 -6.98 -3.53 2.72
C ILE A 273 -7.89 -3.10 1.58
N VAL A 274 -8.27 -1.82 1.50
CA VAL A 274 -9.13 -1.30 0.43
C VAL A 274 -8.43 -1.43 -0.93
N ALA A 275 -7.17 -1.04 -1.05
CA ALA A 275 -6.41 -1.13 -2.30
C ALA A 275 -6.32 -2.58 -2.81
N ILE A 276 -5.94 -3.53 -1.95
CA ILE A 276 -5.86 -4.96 -2.31
C ILE A 276 -7.26 -5.50 -2.68
N THR A 277 -8.29 -5.13 -1.92
CA THR A 277 -9.68 -5.55 -2.20
C THR A 277 -10.13 -5.08 -3.58
N LEU A 278 -9.87 -3.83 -3.95
CA LEU A 278 -10.23 -3.26 -5.25
C LEU A 278 -9.49 -3.98 -6.39
N VAL A 279 -8.20 -4.23 -6.25
CA VAL A 279 -7.39 -4.97 -7.25
C VAL A 279 -7.93 -6.40 -7.40
N ALA A 280 -8.20 -7.09 -6.30
CA ALA A 280 -8.75 -8.44 -6.33
C ALA A 280 -10.16 -8.48 -6.95
N LEU A 281 -11.04 -7.56 -6.58
CA LEU A 281 -12.38 -7.44 -7.18
C LEU A 281 -12.30 -7.17 -8.69
N LEU A 282 -11.42 -6.27 -9.10
CA LEU A 282 -11.23 -5.98 -10.52
C LEU A 282 -10.79 -7.24 -11.28
N ALA A 283 -9.86 -8.02 -10.73
CA ALA A 283 -9.45 -9.29 -11.31
C ALA A 283 -10.62 -10.28 -11.45
N TYR A 284 -11.48 -10.41 -10.44
CA TYR A 284 -12.68 -11.25 -10.54
C TYR A 284 -13.68 -10.77 -11.60
N VAL A 285 -13.89 -9.47 -11.72
CA VAL A 285 -14.84 -8.91 -12.69
C VAL A 285 -14.29 -9.03 -14.12
N ILE A 286 -12.96 -8.85 -14.30
CA ILE A 286 -12.30 -8.98 -15.61
C ILE A 286 -12.30 -10.45 -16.08
N THR A 287 -11.95 -11.39 -15.24
CA THR A 287 -11.91 -12.81 -15.59
C THR A 287 -13.30 -13.45 -15.68
N ASN A 288 -14.25 -12.91 -14.91
CA ASN A 288 -15.61 -13.42 -14.76
C ASN A 288 -15.69 -14.90 -14.31
N ARG A 289 -14.63 -15.38 -13.62
CA ARG A 289 -14.51 -16.75 -13.12
C ARG A 289 -14.02 -16.74 -11.68
N TYR A 290 -14.53 -17.66 -10.85
CA TYR A 290 -14.18 -17.66 -9.42
C TYR A 290 -12.81 -18.33 -9.18
N TRP A 291 -12.67 -19.63 -9.41
CA TRP A 291 -11.50 -20.39 -9.03
C TRP A 291 -10.20 -19.97 -9.74
N PRO A 292 -10.17 -19.80 -11.07
CA PRO A 292 -8.94 -19.36 -11.73
C PRO A 292 -8.41 -18.04 -11.16
N THR A 293 -9.33 -17.12 -10.86
CA THR A 293 -8.96 -15.82 -10.27
C THR A 293 -8.48 -15.95 -8.84
N THR A 294 -9.17 -16.76 -8.01
CA THR A 294 -8.76 -16.99 -6.62
C THR A 294 -7.34 -17.55 -6.55
N PHE A 295 -7.03 -18.55 -7.35
CA PHE A 295 -5.68 -19.14 -7.38
C PHE A 295 -4.63 -18.18 -7.94
N PHE A 296 -4.96 -17.46 -9.00
CA PHE A 296 -4.08 -16.40 -9.52
C PHE A 296 -3.74 -15.37 -8.44
N LEU A 297 -4.74 -14.87 -7.70
CA LEU A 297 -4.54 -13.90 -6.62
C LEU A 297 -3.75 -14.47 -5.45
N LEU A 298 -3.99 -15.73 -5.06
CA LEU A 298 -3.22 -16.41 -4.03
C LEU A 298 -1.75 -16.54 -4.41
N ILE A 299 -1.47 -17.00 -5.63
CA ILE A 299 -0.12 -17.16 -6.14
C ILE A 299 0.58 -15.80 -6.21
N LEU A 300 -0.05 -14.81 -6.84
CA LEU A 300 0.51 -13.48 -6.99
C LEU A 300 0.79 -12.83 -5.63
N GLY A 301 -0.17 -12.86 -4.71
CA GLY A 301 -0.01 -12.29 -3.37
C GLY A 301 1.08 -12.98 -2.56
N THR A 302 1.21 -14.32 -2.69
CA THR A 302 2.28 -15.08 -2.03
C THR A 302 3.65 -14.70 -2.60
N ILE A 303 3.78 -14.62 -3.93
CA ILE A 303 5.03 -14.18 -4.59
C ILE A 303 5.41 -12.79 -4.10
N ILE A 304 4.48 -11.84 -4.13
CA ILE A 304 4.71 -10.48 -3.64
C ILE A 304 5.17 -10.49 -2.18
N SER A 305 4.52 -11.26 -1.31
CA SER A 305 4.87 -11.36 0.11
C SER A 305 6.29 -11.87 0.32
N VAL A 306 6.66 -12.95 -0.35
CA VAL A 306 7.99 -13.57 -0.22
C VAL A 306 9.08 -12.66 -0.79
N VAL A 307 8.86 -12.09 -1.97
CA VAL A 307 9.85 -11.20 -2.61
C VAL A 307 10.04 -9.92 -1.81
N ASN A 308 8.95 -9.37 -1.24
CA ASN A 308 9.01 -8.20 -0.38
C ASN A 308 9.83 -8.45 0.88
N ASP A 309 9.59 -9.57 1.58
CA ASP A 309 10.34 -9.97 2.78
C ASP A 309 11.83 -10.22 2.47
N LEU A 310 12.13 -10.91 1.38
CA LEU A 310 13.50 -11.15 0.93
C LEU A 310 14.23 -9.85 0.59
N LYS A 311 13.61 -8.94 -0.15
CA LYS A 311 14.23 -7.67 -0.53
C LYS A 311 14.47 -6.78 0.68
N GLU A 312 13.51 -6.67 1.59
CA GLU A 312 13.66 -5.91 2.83
C GLU A 312 14.79 -6.49 3.70
N SER A 313 14.87 -7.82 3.85
CA SER A 313 15.92 -8.46 4.65
C SER A 313 17.33 -8.32 4.06
N MET A 314 17.44 -8.26 2.72
CA MET A 314 18.74 -8.19 2.03
C MET A 314 19.23 -6.77 1.77
N ARG A 315 18.30 -5.82 1.58
CA ARG A 315 18.61 -4.46 1.10
C ARG A 315 18.02 -3.37 1.98
N SER A 316 17.27 -3.70 3.03
CA SER A 316 16.50 -2.74 3.83
C SER A 316 15.61 -1.85 2.96
N GLU A 317 15.04 -2.43 1.90
CA GLU A 317 14.16 -1.76 0.96
C GLU A 317 12.98 -2.66 0.59
N PRO A 318 11.73 -2.16 0.61
CA PRO A 318 10.55 -2.96 0.26
C PRO A 318 10.52 -3.26 -1.24
N LEU A 319 9.64 -4.16 -1.65
CA LEU A 319 9.35 -4.39 -3.05
C LEU A 319 8.73 -3.13 -3.67
N LEU A 320 9.34 -2.60 -4.72
CA LEU A 320 8.93 -1.39 -5.42
C LEU A 320 8.28 -1.71 -6.77
N VAL A 321 7.49 -0.79 -7.30
CA VAL A 321 6.91 -0.95 -8.66
C VAL A 321 8.00 -1.06 -9.73
N THR A 322 9.12 -0.37 -9.53
CA THR A 322 10.27 -0.43 -10.42
C THR A 322 10.97 -1.79 -10.45
N ASP A 323 10.82 -2.60 -9.42
CA ASP A 323 11.44 -3.92 -9.35
C ASP A 323 10.81 -4.93 -10.33
N PHE A 324 9.60 -4.67 -10.83
CA PHE A 324 8.99 -5.53 -11.84
C PHE A 324 9.78 -5.61 -13.15
N VAL A 325 10.71 -4.69 -13.39
CA VAL A 325 11.68 -4.78 -14.48
C VAL A 325 12.58 -6.02 -14.35
N TRP A 326 12.87 -6.44 -13.09
CA TRP A 326 13.69 -7.63 -12.81
C TRP A 326 13.02 -8.95 -13.18
N LEU A 327 11.73 -8.96 -13.50
CA LEU A 327 11.07 -10.14 -14.08
C LEU A 327 11.70 -10.59 -15.42
N GLN A 328 12.46 -9.72 -16.08
CA GLN A 328 13.21 -10.05 -17.29
C GLN A 328 14.52 -10.80 -16.99
N GLU A 329 14.99 -10.78 -15.73
CA GLU A 329 16.25 -11.37 -15.26
C GLU A 329 16.00 -12.39 -14.13
N LEU A 330 15.02 -13.25 -14.28
CA LEU A 330 14.64 -14.25 -13.28
C LEU A 330 15.80 -15.15 -12.84
N GLY A 331 16.72 -15.47 -13.75
CA GLY A 331 17.90 -16.26 -13.43
C GLY A 331 18.78 -15.58 -12.37
N LEU A 332 18.95 -14.26 -12.44
CA LEU A 332 19.69 -13.50 -11.44
C LEU A 332 18.91 -13.44 -10.10
N VAL A 333 17.61 -13.13 -10.17
CA VAL A 333 16.78 -13.06 -8.96
C VAL A 333 16.79 -14.38 -8.19
N THR A 334 16.66 -15.51 -8.90
CA THR A 334 16.66 -16.85 -8.28
C THR A 334 18.02 -17.25 -7.71
N SER A 335 19.14 -16.69 -8.17
CA SER A 335 20.46 -16.98 -7.62
C SER A 335 20.64 -16.41 -6.18
N PHE A 336 19.90 -15.39 -5.81
CA PHE A 336 19.90 -14.82 -4.45
C PHE A 336 18.96 -15.52 -3.49
N VAL A 337 18.03 -16.35 -3.99
CA VAL A 337 17.02 -17.03 -3.16
C VAL A 337 17.53 -18.41 -2.75
N LYS A 338 17.37 -18.74 -1.47
CA LYS A 338 17.70 -20.09 -0.98
C LYS A 338 16.91 -21.14 -1.76
N LYS A 339 17.57 -22.22 -2.19
CA LYS A 339 16.94 -23.30 -2.96
C LYS A 339 15.71 -23.90 -2.27
N SER A 340 15.72 -23.99 -0.92
CA SER A 340 14.56 -24.46 -0.15
C SER A 340 13.31 -23.61 -0.38
N VAL A 341 13.45 -22.28 -0.38
CA VAL A 341 12.34 -21.34 -0.63
C VAL A 341 11.77 -21.52 -2.03
N ILE A 342 12.65 -21.69 -3.04
CA ILE A 342 12.21 -21.97 -4.43
C ILE A 342 11.42 -23.28 -4.50
N VAL A 343 11.91 -24.34 -3.83
CA VAL A 343 11.22 -25.64 -3.79
C VAL A 343 9.86 -25.50 -3.11
N GLU A 344 9.78 -24.83 -1.97
CA GLU A 344 8.53 -24.57 -1.24
C GLU A 344 7.52 -23.81 -2.11
N MET A 345 7.97 -22.77 -2.83
CA MET A 345 7.12 -22.03 -3.77
C MET A 345 6.60 -22.89 -4.92
N VAL A 346 7.48 -23.73 -5.51
CA VAL A 346 7.09 -24.61 -6.62
C VAL A 346 6.11 -25.68 -6.15
N VAL A 347 6.33 -26.26 -4.96
CA VAL A 347 5.41 -27.25 -4.36
C VAL A 347 4.07 -26.59 -4.04
N GLY A 348 4.08 -25.41 -3.43
CA GLY A 348 2.86 -24.63 -3.16
C GLY A 348 2.08 -24.31 -4.43
N LEU A 349 2.77 -23.89 -5.50
CA LEU A 349 2.18 -23.64 -6.81
C LEU A 349 1.55 -24.91 -7.39
N ALA A 350 2.25 -26.04 -7.34
CA ALA A 350 1.75 -27.33 -7.83
C ALA A 350 0.49 -27.76 -7.07
N ILE A 351 0.48 -27.63 -5.74
CA ILE A 351 -0.71 -27.90 -4.92
C ILE A 351 -1.87 -26.99 -5.34
N CYS A 352 -1.64 -25.69 -5.50
CA CYS A 352 -2.65 -24.74 -5.96
C CYS A 352 -3.24 -25.16 -7.31
N ILE A 353 -2.42 -25.56 -8.28
CA ILE A 353 -2.86 -26.00 -9.61
C ILE A 353 -3.71 -27.27 -9.50
N VAL A 354 -3.28 -28.26 -8.72
CA VAL A 354 -4.03 -29.51 -8.53
C VAL A 354 -5.39 -29.25 -7.87
N VAL A 355 -5.42 -28.41 -6.83
CA VAL A 355 -6.66 -28.04 -6.15
C VAL A 355 -7.56 -27.22 -7.08
N ALA A 356 -7.01 -26.30 -7.86
CA ALA A 356 -7.74 -25.53 -8.87
C ALA A 356 -8.39 -26.45 -9.91
N TRP A 357 -7.65 -27.41 -10.40
CA TRP A 357 -8.15 -28.40 -11.37
C TRP A 357 -9.24 -29.29 -10.78
N TYR A 358 -9.07 -29.75 -9.54
CA TYR A 358 -10.06 -30.57 -8.83
C TYR A 358 -11.37 -29.81 -8.58
N LEU A 359 -11.29 -28.54 -8.19
CA LEU A 359 -12.47 -27.72 -7.88
C LEU A 359 -13.12 -27.12 -9.12
N HIS A 360 -12.38 -27.02 -10.23
CA HIS A 360 -12.90 -26.49 -11.48
C HIS A 360 -14.06 -27.34 -11.99
N GLY A 361 -15.20 -26.72 -12.24
CA GLY A 361 -16.42 -27.39 -12.70
C GLY A 361 -17.26 -28.06 -11.59
N ARG A 362 -16.74 -28.25 -10.38
CA ARG A 362 -17.46 -28.92 -9.26
C ARG A 362 -18.07 -27.93 -8.27
N VAL A 363 -17.31 -26.93 -7.88
CA VAL A 363 -17.71 -25.95 -6.88
C VAL A 363 -17.65 -24.56 -7.49
N LEU A 364 -18.70 -23.75 -7.30
CA LEU A 364 -18.81 -22.39 -7.82
C LEU A 364 -18.45 -22.28 -9.31
N ALA A 365 -18.90 -23.27 -10.07
CA ALA A 365 -18.65 -23.33 -11.51
C ALA A 365 -19.48 -22.28 -12.26
N GLY A 366 -18.92 -21.73 -13.33
CA GLY A 366 -19.61 -20.80 -14.22
C GLY A 366 -19.13 -19.35 -14.12
N LYS A 367 -19.97 -18.45 -14.63
CA LYS A 367 -19.70 -17.01 -14.69
C LYS A 367 -20.22 -16.29 -13.45
N LEU A 368 -19.47 -15.29 -12.94
CA LEU A 368 -19.94 -14.41 -11.86
C LEU A 368 -21.06 -13.48 -12.32
N PHE A 369 -20.95 -12.99 -13.54
CA PHE A 369 -21.95 -12.15 -14.20
C PHE A 369 -22.48 -12.84 -15.45
N MET A 370 -23.78 -13.06 -15.52
CA MET A 370 -24.44 -13.56 -16.72
C MET A 370 -24.72 -12.42 -17.71
N SER A 371 -24.98 -11.20 -17.22
CA SER A 371 -25.25 -10.04 -18.04
C SER A 371 -23.95 -9.26 -18.31
N PRO A 372 -23.59 -9.01 -19.60
CA PRO A 372 -22.42 -8.20 -19.94
C PRO A 372 -22.56 -6.75 -19.48
N VAL A 373 -23.77 -6.20 -19.50
CA VAL A 373 -24.02 -4.83 -19.04
C VAL A 373 -23.72 -4.69 -17.54
N LYS A 374 -24.22 -5.61 -16.69
CA LYS A 374 -23.94 -5.59 -15.25
C LYS A 374 -22.45 -5.75 -14.97
N ARG A 375 -21.74 -6.56 -15.76
CA ARG A 375 -20.29 -6.73 -15.67
C ARG A 375 -19.55 -5.44 -16.04
N ALA A 376 -19.93 -4.80 -17.16
CA ALA A 376 -19.34 -3.52 -17.58
C ALA A 376 -19.57 -2.41 -16.54
N SER A 377 -20.80 -2.33 -15.99
CA SER A 377 -21.12 -1.39 -14.90
C SER A 377 -20.27 -1.63 -13.65
N ALA A 378 -20.01 -2.90 -13.29
CA ALA A 378 -19.13 -3.24 -12.17
C ALA A 378 -17.67 -2.84 -12.44
N VAL A 379 -17.13 -3.08 -13.65
CA VAL A 379 -15.79 -2.62 -14.05
C VAL A 379 -15.71 -1.11 -13.95
N LEU A 380 -16.68 -0.39 -14.52
CA LEU A 380 -16.69 1.07 -14.50
C LEU A 380 -16.77 1.62 -13.07
N GLY A 381 -17.63 1.06 -12.23
CA GLY A 381 -17.75 1.46 -10.82
C GLY A 381 -16.44 1.25 -10.05
N LEU A 382 -15.81 0.08 -10.18
CA LEU A 382 -14.52 -0.21 -9.55
C LEU A 382 -13.40 0.70 -10.08
N PHE A 383 -13.41 0.99 -11.39
CA PHE A 383 -12.46 1.92 -12.00
C PHE A 383 -12.60 3.33 -11.44
N ILE A 384 -13.84 3.85 -11.34
CA ILE A 384 -14.11 5.17 -10.75
C ILE A 384 -13.62 5.23 -9.30
N VAL A 385 -13.91 4.21 -8.48
CA VAL A 385 -13.44 4.15 -7.09
C VAL A 385 -11.92 4.09 -7.02
N SER A 386 -11.26 3.31 -7.86
CA SER A 386 -9.80 3.24 -7.92
C SER A 386 -9.19 4.58 -8.33
N CYS A 387 -9.75 5.24 -9.36
CA CYS A 387 -9.32 6.57 -9.78
C CYS A 387 -9.50 7.62 -8.67
N SER A 388 -10.58 7.57 -7.90
CA SER A 388 -10.80 8.49 -6.78
C SER A 388 -9.74 8.37 -5.68
N MET A 389 -9.10 7.22 -5.54
CA MET A 389 -7.96 7.02 -4.62
C MET A 389 -6.62 7.50 -5.22
N LEU A 390 -6.43 7.37 -6.53
CA LEU A 390 -5.16 7.67 -7.20
C LEU A 390 -5.03 9.14 -7.58
N ILE A 391 -6.10 9.74 -8.11
CA ILE A 391 -6.10 11.11 -8.63
C ILE A 391 -5.63 12.15 -7.59
N PRO A 392 -6.08 12.12 -6.33
CA PRO A 392 -5.62 13.09 -5.34
C PRO A 392 -4.10 13.11 -5.16
N LEU A 393 -3.46 11.94 -5.22
CA LEU A 393 -2.01 11.81 -5.06
C LEU A 393 -1.23 12.34 -6.28
N SER A 394 -1.83 12.33 -7.48
CA SER A 394 -1.20 12.91 -8.68
C SER A 394 -1.23 14.46 -8.69
N TYR A 395 -2.10 15.09 -7.89
CA TYR A 395 -2.20 16.54 -7.73
C TYR A 395 -1.46 17.07 -6.47
N GLU A 396 -0.54 16.30 -5.95
CA GLU A 396 0.29 16.72 -4.82
C GLU A 396 1.11 17.98 -5.15
N LYS A 397 1.16 18.92 -4.19
CA LYS A 397 1.99 20.13 -4.23
C LYS A 397 2.75 20.25 -2.93
N GLU A 398 4.08 20.46 -3.00
CA GLU A 398 4.95 20.61 -1.83
C GLU A 398 4.77 19.47 -0.80
N GLY A 399 4.65 18.23 -1.27
CA GLY A 399 4.45 17.06 -0.41
C GLY A 399 3.03 16.91 0.15
N LYS A 400 2.09 17.80 -0.16
CA LYS A 400 0.71 17.78 0.36
C LYS A 400 -0.31 17.60 -0.74
N ILE A 401 -1.37 16.86 -0.42
CA ILE A 401 -2.58 16.70 -1.24
C ILE A 401 -3.73 17.51 -0.66
N LEU A 402 -4.85 17.59 -1.39
CA LEU A 402 -6.08 18.25 -0.93
C LEU A 402 -6.48 17.74 0.47
N SER A 403 -6.60 18.68 1.41
CA SER A 403 -6.99 18.37 2.80
C SER A 403 -8.45 17.89 2.88
N GLY A 404 -8.75 17.06 3.87
CA GLY A 404 -10.12 16.60 4.13
C GLY A 404 -10.54 15.36 3.34
N LEU A 405 -9.69 14.80 2.49
CA LEU A 405 -9.94 13.50 1.88
C LEU A 405 -9.77 12.38 2.93
N PRO A 406 -10.80 11.55 3.14
CA PRO A 406 -10.74 10.50 4.15
C PRO A 406 -9.53 9.58 3.92
N ILE A 407 -8.83 9.21 4.99
CA ILE A 407 -7.69 8.29 5.01
C ILE A 407 -6.46 8.84 4.27
N ILE A 408 -6.58 9.18 2.98
CA ILE A 408 -5.44 9.54 2.12
C ILE A 408 -4.78 10.84 2.55
N SER A 409 -5.58 11.88 2.88
CA SER A 409 -5.00 13.16 3.33
C SER A 409 -4.29 13.04 4.68
N VAL A 410 -4.83 12.24 5.61
CA VAL A 410 -4.18 11.96 6.90
C VAL A 410 -2.85 11.23 6.69
N LEU A 411 -2.83 10.19 5.85
CA LEU A 411 -1.61 9.45 5.57
C LEU A 411 -0.54 10.29 4.86
N ASN A 412 -0.95 11.18 3.96
CA ASN A 412 -0.01 11.98 3.18
C ASN A 412 0.43 13.25 3.90
N ASN A 413 -0.52 14.03 4.42
CA ASN A 413 -0.29 15.38 4.89
C ASN A 413 0.12 15.46 6.37
N ASP A 414 -0.51 14.62 7.23
CA ASP A 414 -0.32 14.70 8.68
C ASP A 414 0.87 13.86 9.16
N ASN A 415 1.27 12.89 8.35
CA ASN A 415 2.38 11.99 8.63
C ASN A 415 3.47 12.12 7.54
N ASP A 416 4.04 13.30 7.39
CA ASP A 416 5.08 13.53 6.39
C ASP A 416 6.41 12.90 6.80
N ILE A 417 6.61 11.64 6.40
CA ILE A 417 7.83 10.86 6.58
C ILE A 417 8.43 10.43 5.22
N ASN A 418 8.02 11.09 4.13
CA ASN A 418 8.44 10.69 2.79
C ASN A 418 9.96 10.76 2.62
N TRP A 419 10.62 11.66 3.32
CA TRP A 419 12.08 11.85 3.34
C TRP A 419 12.84 10.71 4.04
N LEU A 420 12.19 9.84 4.83
CA LEU A 420 12.81 8.69 5.52
C LEU A 420 13.00 7.45 4.63
N GLY A 421 12.68 7.55 3.33
CA GLY A 421 12.86 6.45 2.39
C GLY A 421 11.70 5.45 2.32
N PHE A 422 11.82 4.51 1.38
CA PHE A 422 10.72 3.59 1.05
C PHE A 422 10.41 2.57 2.15
N SER A 423 11.44 2.03 2.82
CA SER A 423 11.26 1.05 3.89
C SER A 423 10.45 1.63 5.05
N THR A 424 10.84 2.82 5.53
CA THR A 424 10.11 3.51 6.59
C THR A 424 8.68 3.84 6.17
N ASN A 425 8.48 4.34 4.95
CA ASN A 425 7.13 4.61 4.46
C ASN A 425 6.29 3.33 4.33
N ALA A 426 6.84 2.22 3.85
CA ALA A 426 6.12 0.94 3.78
C ALA A 426 5.79 0.41 5.18
N ARG A 427 6.69 0.55 6.14
CA ARG A 427 6.52 0.12 7.54
C ARG A 427 5.40 0.86 8.25
N TYR A 428 5.30 2.18 8.07
CA TYR A 428 4.34 3.01 8.80
C TYR A 428 3.11 3.41 8.00
N LYS A 429 3.23 3.53 6.66
CA LYS A 429 2.12 3.93 5.77
C LYS A 429 1.62 2.81 4.86
N SER A 430 2.23 1.64 4.87
CA SER A 430 1.93 0.46 4.06
C SER A 430 2.62 0.38 2.68
N LEU A 431 2.83 -0.86 2.23
CA LEU A 431 3.41 -1.14 0.92
C LEU A 431 2.53 -0.61 -0.24
N ALA A 432 1.20 -0.78 -0.10
CA ALA A 432 0.26 -0.27 -1.10
C ALA A 432 0.30 1.25 -1.23
N TYR A 433 0.54 1.99 -0.13
CA TYR A 433 0.73 3.43 -0.18
C TYR A 433 1.99 3.80 -0.96
N VAL A 434 3.12 3.13 -0.70
CA VAL A 434 4.38 3.34 -1.43
C VAL A 434 4.19 3.10 -2.92
N TRP A 435 3.55 2.00 -3.31
CA TRP A 435 3.26 1.71 -4.72
C TRP A 435 2.35 2.77 -5.37
N THR A 436 1.32 3.18 -4.65
CA THR A 436 0.41 4.22 -5.14
C THR A 436 1.16 5.53 -5.39
N ARG A 437 2.05 5.89 -4.46
CA ARG A 437 2.92 7.07 -4.61
C ARG A 437 3.84 6.94 -5.83
N GLN A 438 4.45 5.80 -6.05
CA GLN A 438 5.33 5.58 -7.20
C GLN A 438 4.59 5.68 -8.55
N VAL A 439 3.36 5.15 -8.63
CA VAL A 439 2.55 5.20 -9.85
C VAL A 439 2.02 6.61 -10.15
N THR A 440 1.70 7.39 -9.12
CA THR A 440 1.10 8.73 -9.26
C THR A 440 2.10 9.88 -9.19
N LYS A 441 3.39 9.60 -8.97
CA LYS A 441 4.42 10.59 -8.68
C LYS A 441 4.68 11.60 -9.79
N LYS A 442 5.07 12.80 -9.38
CA LYS A 442 5.82 13.73 -10.20
C LYS A 442 7.32 13.42 -10.05
N ILE A 443 8.06 13.49 -11.16
CA ILE A 443 9.51 13.26 -11.16
C ILE A 443 10.25 14.40 -10.48
N MET A 444 9.79 15.62 -10.74
CA MET A 444 10.36 16.87 -10.22
C MET A 444 9.27 17.90 -10.07
N GLU A 445 9.32 18.70 -9.02
CA GLU A 445 8.40 19.82 -8.86
C GLU A 445 8.85 21.02 -9.73
N LYS A 446 7.89 21.70 -10.29
CA LYS A 446 8.15 22.93 -11.04
C LYS A 446 8.41 24.07 -10.06
N PRO A 447 9.59 24.71 -10.08
CA PRO A 447 9.87 25.86 -9.22
C PRO A 447 8.87 27.01 -9.42
N THR A 448 8.65 27.83 -8.38
CA THR A 448 7.71 28.95 -8.42
C THR A 448 8.02 29.97 -9.50
N ASN A 449 9.31 30.23 -9.76
CA ASN A 449 9.79 31.21 -10.74
C ASN A 449 10.20 30.57 -12.08
N TYR A 450 9.61 29.43 -12.45
CA TYR A 450 9.95 28.73 -13.67
C TYR A 450 9.37 29.46 -14.89
N SER A 451 10.20 30.30 -15.53
CA SER A 451 9.90 31.02 -16.76
C SER A 451 11.09 30.96 -17.72
N GLN A 452 10.84 31.21 -19.00
CA GLN A 452 11.89 31.26 -20.02
C GLN A 452 12.94 32.32 -19.69
N GLU A 453 12.50 33.47 -19.17
CA GLU A 453 13.37 34.58 -18.78
C GLU A 453 14.27 34.20 -17.60
N THR A 454 13.71 33.56 -16.57
CA THR A 454 14.47 33.10 -15.41
C THR A 454 15.54 32.08 -15.82
N ILE A 455 15.19 31.13 -16.68
CA ILE A 455 16.13 30.12 -17.18
C ILE A 455 17.23 30.76 -18.02
N ALA A 456 16.87 31.69 -18.91
CA ALA A 456 17.85 32.42 -19.72
C ALA A 456 18.83 33.21 -18.84
N SER A 457 18.33 33.90 -17.83
CA SER A 457 19.13 34.67 -16.87
C SER A 457 20.12 33.77 -16.09
N ILE A 458 19.64 32.59 -15.62
CA ILE A 458 20.47 31.59 -14.94
C ILE A 458 21.55 31.07 -15.89
N ALA A 459 21.19 30.72 -17.13
CA ALA A 459 22.12 30.23 -18.15
C ALA A 459 23.22 31.26 -18.42
N GLN A 460 22.86 32.53 -18.63
CA GLN A 460 23.83 33.62 -18.87
C GLN A 460 24.75 33.83 -17.68
N LYS A 461 24.23 33.78 -16.45
CA LYS A 461 25.02 33.88 -15.22
C LYS A 461 26.11 32.83 -15.15
N TYR A 462 25.72 31.55 -15.35
CA TYR A 462 26.64 30.45 -15.24
C TYR A 462 27.57 30.31 -16.45
N GLN A 463 27.12 30.71 -17.64
CA GLN A 463 27.99 30.80 -18.81
C GLN A 463 29.13 31.81 -18.56
N LYS A 464 28.84 33.00 -18.07
CA LYS A 464 29.83 34.00 -17.73
C LYS A 464 30.82 33.50 -16.66
N LEU A 465 30.29 32.83 -15.62
CA LEU A 465 31.13 32.22 -14.58
C LEU A 465 32.06 31.15 -15.16
N ALA A 466 31.56 30.31 -16.08
CA ALA A 466 32.37 29.29 -16.75
C ALA A 466 33.45 29.92 -17.64
N GLU A 467 33.14 30.98 -18.38
CA GLU A 467 34.09 31.73 -19.18
C GLU A 467 35.21 32.32 -18.29
N ASP A 468 34.88 32.91 -17.14
CA ASP A 468 35.83 33.45 -16.20
C ASP A 468 36.75 32.36 -15.61
N ILE A 469 36.21 31.23 -15.21
CA ILE A 469 37.00 30.09 -14.71
C ILE A 469 37.93 29.53 -15.81
N ASN A 470 37.46 29.47 -17.05
CA ASN A 470 38.23 28.91 -18.15
C ASN A 470 39.34 29.79 -18.67
N LYS A 471 39.40 31.09 -18.31
CA LYS A 471 40.52 31.99 -18.67
C LYS A 471 41.86 31.48 -18.15
N ASP A 472 41.84 30.83 -16.98
CA ASP A 472 43.07 30.33 -16.33
C ASP A 472 43.34 28.84 -16.64
N ARG A 473 42.44 28.17 -17.37
CA ARG A 473 42.57 26.77 -17.74
C ARG A 473 43.27 26.61 -19.09
N LYS A 474 44.36 25.84 -19.12
CA LYS A 474 45.18 25.62 -20.35
C LYS A 474 44.89 24.30 -21.04
N ASN A 475 44.37 23.30 -20.29
CA ASN A 475 44.14 21.94 -20.80
C ASN A 475 42.67 21.66 -20.97
N ASN A 476 42.33 20.93 -22.03
CA ASN A 476 40.98 20.44 -22.27
C ASN A 476 40.84 19.03 -21.67
N ILE A 477 39.70 18.72 -21.04
CA ILE A 477 39.42 17.38 -20.52
C ILE A 477 39.49 16.31 -21.63
N ALA A 478 39.14 16.66 -22.85
CA ALA A 478 39.20 15.77 -24.01
C ALA A 478 40.62 15.48 -24.53
N ASP A 479 41.66 16.13 -24.00
CA ASP A 479 43.05 15.87 -24.39
C ASP A 479 43.65 14.66 -23.66
N GLN A 480 42.90 14.03 -22.74
CA GLN A 480 43.35 12.89 -21.95
C GLN A 480 42.30 11.80 -21.87
N THR A 481 42.72 10.58 -21.61
CA THR A 481 41.80 9.47 -21.31
C THR A 481 41.32 9.60 -19.87
N VAL A 482 40.01 9.57 -19.69
CA VAL A 482 39.34 9.61 -18.37
C VAL A 482 38.62 8.30 -18.11
N ILE A 483 38.86 7.73 -16.92
CA ILE A 483 38.24 6.50 -16.47
C ILE A 483 37.45 6.80 -15.19
N TYR A 484 36.12 6.75 -15.29
CA TYR A 484 35.25 6.73 -14.12
C TYR A 484 35.07 5.29 -13.69
N LEU A 485 35.60 4.95 -12.53
CA LEU A 485 35.49 3.61 -11.94
C LEU A 485 34.64 3.68 -10.67
N LEU A 486 33.50 3.10 -10.74
CA LEU A 486 32.61 2.91 -9.58
C LEU A 486 32.82 1.50 -9.01
N SER A 487 33.52 1.42 -7.88
CA SER A 487 33.71 0.15 -7.15
C SER A 487 32.61 0.04 -6.12
N GLU A 488 31.55 -0.68 -6.48
CA GLU A 488 30.27 -0.67 -5.76
C GLU A 488 30.37 -1.24 -4.35
N SER A 489 31.09 -2.35 -4.20
CA SER A 489 31.20 -3.09 -2.94
C SER A 489 32.46 -2.77 -2.14
N LEU A 490 33.30 -1.85 -2.60
CA LEU A 490 34.51 -1.46 -1.90
C LEU A 490 34.16 -0.73 -0.60
N SER A 491 34.59 -1.29 0.53
CA SER A 491 34.38 -0.69 1.84
C SER A 491 35.65 -0.80 2.70
N ASP A 492 35.85 0.17 3.55
CA ASP A 492 36.95 0.18 4.51
C ASP A 492 36.42 -0.22 5.88
N PRO A 493 36.69 -1.45 6.37
CA PRO A 493 36.19 -1.91 7.66
C PRO A 493 36.69 -1.11 8.86
N ASP A 494 37.83 -0.42 8.74
CA ASP A 494 38.37 0.46 9.79
C ASP A 494 37.44 1.66 10.08
N ARG A 495 36.53 1.97 9.17
CA ARG A 495 35.52 3.04 9.31
C ARG A 495 34.23 2.60 10.01
N VAL A 496 34.08 1.32 10.27
CA VAL A 496 32.90 0.78 10.93
C VAL A 496 33.09 0.82 12.45
N SER A 497 32.20 1.49 13.16
CA SER A 497 32.25 1.57 14.62
C SER A 497 32.27 0.18 15.26
N ASN A 498 33.15 -0.01 16.25
CA ASN A 498 33.32 -1.28 16.98
C ASN A 498 33.84 -2.46 16.12
N VAL A 499 34.43 -2.19 14.97
CA VAL A 499 35.13 -3.21 14.18
C VAL A 499 36.61 -2.98 14.32
N THR A 500 37.37 -4.05 14.58
CA THR A 500 38.81 -4.08 14.62
C THR A 500 39.31 -5.13 13.64
N VAL A 501 40.20 -4.75 12.74
CA VAL A 501 40.84 -5.66 11.77
C VAL A 501 42.24 -6.04 12.24
N SER A 502 42.64 -7.29 11.98
CA SER A 502 43.95 -7.79 12.36
C SER A 502 45.10 -7.22 11.51
N HIS A 503 44.78 -6.72 10.32
CA HIS A 503 45.73 -6.11 9.38
C HIS A 503 44.99 -5.18 8.42
N ASP A 504 45.72 -4.23 7.83
CA ASP A 504 45.14 -3.35 6.82
C ASP A 504 44.71 -4.14 5.57
N VAL A 505 43.42 -4.09 5.25
CA VAL A 505 42.85 -4.82 4.11
C VAL A 505 42.91 -4.01 2.80
N LEU A 506 43.23 -2.71 2.86
CA LEU A 506 43.24 -1.82 1.71
C LEU A 506 44.58 -1.04 1.58
N PRO A 507 45.77 -1.68 1.75
CA PRO A 507 47.04 -0.94 1.84
C PRO A 507 47.35 -0.16 0.54
N ASN A 508 47.10 -0.75 -0.62
CA ASN A 508 47.34 -0.10 -1.91
C ASN A 508 46.42 1.08 -2.18
N ILE A 509 45.13 0.97 -1.83
CA ILE A 509 44.18 2.06 -1.98
C ILE A 509 44.50 3.20 -1.04
N LYS A 510 44.89 2.91 0.21
CA LYS A 510 45.34 3.93 1.15
C LYS A 510 46.64 4.64 0.66
N ALA A 511 47.56 3.90 0.06
CA ALA A 511 48.74 4.49 -0.57
C ALA A 511 48.38 5.44 -1.72
N ILE A 512 47.45 5.04 -2.61
CA ILE A 512 46.98 5.91 -3.69
C ILE A 512 46.29 7.16 -3.12
N LYS A 513 45.44 7.03 -2.09
CA LYS A 513 44.76 8.13 -1.43
C LYS A 513 45.77 9.14 -0.86
N ASN A 514 46.88 8.67 -0.32
CA ASN A 514 47.89 9.52 0.28
C ASN A 514 48.76 10.27 -0.76
N SER A 515 48.85 9.77 -1.99
CA SER A 515 49.64 10.32 -3.08
C SER A 515 48.84 11.07 -4.15
N THR A 516 47.52 11.08 -4.05
CA THR A 516 46.63 11.71 -5.03
C THR A 516 45.56 12.55 -4.37
N THR A 517 44.69 13.20 -5.17
CA THR A 517 43.52 13.90 -4.66
C THR A 517 42.52 12.87 -4.16
N ALA A 518 42.21 12.89 -2.87
CA ALA A 518 41.30 11.97 -2.21
C ALA A 518 40.40 12.69 -1.21
N GLY A 519 39.23 12.13 -0.95
CA GLY A 519 38.25 12.67 0.01
C GLY A 519 37.04 11.76 0.17
N LEU A 520 36.10 12.24 0.94
CA LEU A 520 34.79 11.60 1.10
C LEU A 520 33.76 12.31 0.21
N MET A 521 33.00 11.54 -0.53
CA MET A 521 31.85 12.04 -1.26
C MET A 521 30.56 11.57 -0.57
N GLN A 522 29.65 12.51 -0.33
CA GLN A 522 28.35 12.17 0.22
C GLN A 522 27.52 11.47 -0.86
N SER A 523 26.96 10.31 -0.54
CA SER A 523 25.99 9.62 -1.38
C SER A 523 24.57 10.05 -1.00
N ASP A 524 23.80 10.49 -1.97
CA ASP A 524 22.37 10.78 -1.80
C ASP A 524 21.52 9.51 -1.85
N SER A 525 22.13 8.37 -2.22
CA SER A 525 21.45 7.09 -2.30
C SER A 525 21.67 6.28 -1.03
N TYR A 526 20.62 5.62 -0.59
CA TYR A 526 20.65 4.68 0.52
C TYR A 526 20.79 3.24 -0.01
N GLY A 527 21.73 2.49 0.57
CA GLY A 527 21.91 1.05 0.38
C GLY A 527 21.71 0.51 -1.04
N GLY A 528 22.75 0.55 -1.90
CA GLY A 528 22.70 -0.06 -3.23
C GLY A 528 22.17 0.83 -4.35
N GLY A 529 22.17 2.14 -4.18
CA GLY A 529 21.78 3.11 -5.20
C GLY A 529 22.83 3.36 -6.29
N THR A 530 23.58 2.34 -6.72
CA THR A 530 24.70 2.43 -7.67
C THR A 530 24.33 3.20 -8.93
N ALA A 531 23.21 2.87 -9.58
CA ALA A 531 22.76 3.54 -10.81
C ALA A 531 22.44 5.03 -10.60
N ASN A 532 22.04 5.43 -9.39
CA ASN A 532 21.82 6.83 -9.05
C ASN A 532 23.15 7.59 -8.91
N MET A 533 24.17 6.95 -8.36
CA MET A 533 25.52 7.53 -8.28
C MET A 533 26.17 7.64 -9.64
N GLU A 534 26.00 6.64 -10.53
CA GLU A 534 26.40 6.73 -11.94
C GLU A 534 25.76 7.93 -12.64
N PHE A 535 24.42 8.05 -12.49
CA PHE A 535 23.67 9.16 -13.08
C PHE A 535 24.20 10.52 -12.61
N GLN A 536 24.35 10.72 -11.30
CA GLN A 536 24.84 11.98 -10.73
C GLN A 536 26.26 12.30 -11.19
N THR A 537 27.14 11.31 -11.22
CA THR A 537 28.53 11.48 -11.63
C THR A 537 28.64 11.82 -13.12
N LEU A 538 27.84 11.22 -13.96
CA LEU A 538 27.86 11.47 -15.42
C LEU A 538 27.16 12.78 -15.79
N THR A 539 26.04 13.13 -15.13
CA THR A 539 25.19 14.27 -15.51
C THR A 539 25.40 15.51 -14.65
N SER A 540 26.07 15.39 -13.49
CA SER A 540 26.16 16.43 -12.46
C SER A 540 24.80 16.87 -11.90
N LEU A 541 23.73 16.09 -12.06
CA LEU A 541 22.40 16.35 -11.53
C LEU A 541 22.22 15.62 -10.20
N PRO A 542 22.11 16.31 -9.04
CA PRO A 542 21.97 15.67 -7.75
C PRO A 542 20.63 14.93 -7.62
N PHE A 543 20.65 13.78 -6.98
CA PHE A 543 19.44 12.95 -6.74
C PHE A 543 18.38 13.71 -5.93
N TYR A 544 18.81 14.52 -4.98
CA TYR A 544 17.95 15.26 -4.07
C TYR A 544 17.01 16.26 -4.78
N ASN A 545 17.30 16.67 -6.01
CA ASN A 545 16.43 17.55 -6.81
C ASN A 545 15.18 16.82 -7.36
N PHE A 546 15.16 15.50 -7.30
CA PHE A 546 14.03 14.70 -7.75
C PHE A 546 13.06 14.42 -6.61
N SER A 547 11.82 14.09 -6.96
CA SER A 547 10.79 13.72 -5.96
C SER A 547 11.27 12.55 -5.09
N SER A 548 10.95 12.59 -3.79
CA SER A 548 11.20 11.50 -2.84
C SER A 548 10.55 10.16 -3.23
N SER A 549 9.66 10.17 -4.23
CA SER A 549 9.05 8.96 -4.79
C SER A 549 9.84 8.35 -5.97
N VAL A 550 10.93 9.00 -6.41
CA VAL A 550 11.86 8.44 -7.40
C VAL A 550 12.84 7.52 -6.69
N SER A 551 13.03 6.30 -7.18
CA SER A 551 13.99 5.36 -6.61
C SER A 551 15.19 5.13 -7.52
N VAL A 552 14.98 4.97 -8.81
CA VAL A 552 16.04 4.66 -9.78
C VAL A 552 16.02 5.65 -10.94
N LEU A 553 17.00 6.52 -11.01
CA LEU A 553 17.07 7.58 -12.02
C LEU A 553 17.16 7.02 -13.44
N TYR A 554 17.93 5.96 -13.67
CA TYR A 554 18.10 5.34 -14.98
C TYR A 554 16.84 4.72 -15.57
N SER A 555 15.95 4.19 -14.74
CA SER A 555 14.71 3.57 -15.22
C SER A 555 13.51 4.52 -15.18
N GLU A 556 13.51 5.51 -14.29
CA GLU A 556 12.34 6.33 -14.03
C GLU A 556 12.42 7.75 -14.57
N VAL A 557 13.61 8.32 -14.61
CA VAL A 557 13.86 9.72 -15.01
C VAL A 557 14.49 9.78 -16.40
N PHE A 558 15.60 9.07 -16.58
CA PHE A 558 16.40 9.12 -17.81
C PHE A 558 15.58 8.89 -19.09
N PRO A 559 14.65 7.89 -19.16
CA PRO A 559 13.84 7.66 -20.36
C PRO A 559 12.92 8.83 -20.75
N LYS A 560 12.67 9.76 -19.81
CA LYS A 560 11.80 10.94 -19.99
C LYS A 560 12.61 12.21 -20.29
N MET A 561 13.92 12.16 -20.22
CA MET A 561 14.79 13.29 -20.56
C MET A 561 14.96 13.38 -22.09
N ALA A 562 14.73 14.54 -22.65
CA ALA A 562 14.85 14.76 -24.08
C ALA A 562 16.31 14.62 -24.57
N LYS A 563 17.25 15.19 -23.83
CA LYS A 563 18.68 15.13 -24.12
C LYS A 563 19.48 15.31 -22.83
N PRO A 564 19.86 14.23 -22.15
CA PRO A 564 20.71 14.33 -20.99
C PRO A 564 22.14 14.73 -21.38
N HIS A 565 22.63 15.82 -20.81
CA HIS A 565 24.03 16.22 -20.97
C HIS A 565 24.90 15.46 -19.98
N THR A 566 26.07 14.99 -20.46
CA THR A 566 27.01 14.25 -19.62
C THR A 566 28.47 14.67 -19.92
N ILE A 567 29.33 14.44 -18.94
CA ILE A 567 30.76 14.66 -19.11
C ILE A 567 31.37 13.85 -20.28
N SER A 568 30.79 12.74 -20.63
CA SER A 568 31.22 11.91 -21.76
C SER A 568 31.07 12.60 -23.12
N GLU A 569 30.24 13.65 -23.23
CA GLU A 569 30.00 14.36 -24.50
C GLU A 569 31.24 15.09 -25.05
N PHE A 570 32.22 15.38 -24.20
CA PHE A 570 33.48 15.94 -24.65
C PHE A 570 34.32 14.97 -25.51
N TYR A 571 33.96 13.67 -25.51
CA TYR A 571 34.64 12.65 -26.28
C TYR A 571 33.82 12.23 -27.49
N GLN A 572 34.48 11.80 -28.57
CA GLN A 572 33.80 11.23 -29.73
C GLN A 572 33.06 9.95 -29.34
N GLY A 573 31.88 9.68 -29.91
CA GLY A 573 31.08 8.50 -29.57
C GLY A 573 31.83 7.18 -29.72
N LYS A 574 32.73 7.05 -30.75
CA LYS A 574 33.56 5.85 -30.93
C LYS A 574 34.53 5.60 -29.75
N ASN A 575 34.85 6.62 -28.98
CA ASN A 575 35.81 6.60 -27.87
C ASN A 575 35.11 6.56 -26.49
N ARG A 576 33.79 6.41 -26.44
CA ARG A 576 33.02 6.23 -25.20
C ARG A 576 32.77 4.75 -24.97
N ILE A 577 33.28 4.23 -23.86
CA ILE A 577 33.24 2.81 -23.52
C ILE A 577 32.61 2.63 -22.15
N ALA A 578 31.57 1.80 -22.06
CA ALA A 578 30.96 1.40 -20.78
C ALA A 578 31.31 -0.04 -20.44
N MET A 579 31.43 -0.37 -19.15
CA MET A 579 31.69 -1.72 -18.66
C MET A 579 30.88 -2.02 -17.42
N HIS A 580 30.22 -3.18 -17.39
CA HIS A 580 29.50 -3.67 -16.22
C HIS A 580 29.59 -5.21 -16.16
N PRO A 581 30.25 -5.80 -15.14
CA PRO A 581 30.47 -7.24 -15.06
C PRO A 581 29.21 -8.00 -14.60
N ALA A 582 28.05 -7.65 -15.18
CA ALA A 582 26.76 -8.28 -15.00
C ALA A 582 25.92 -8.13 -16.28
N SER A 583 24.57 -8.21 -16.18
CA SER A 583 23.69 -7.98 -17.32
C SER A 583 23.63 -6.50 -17.71
N ALA A 584 23.69 -6.22 -19.02
CA ALA A 584 23.51 -4.87 -19.57
C ALA A 584 22.11 -4.30 -19.30
N ASN A 585 21.13 -5.16 -19.04
CA ASN A 585 19.76 -4.75 -18.76
C ASN A 585 19.54 -4.24 -17.34
N ASN A 586 20.48 -4.55 -16.43
CA ASN A 586 20.39 -4.10 -15.03
C ASN A 586 20.27 -2.56 -14.97
N PHE A 587 19.24 -2.07 -14.27
CA PHE A 587 18.90 -0.65 -14.18
C PHE A 587 18.71 0.06 -15.53
N ASN A 588 18.33 -0.69 -16.59
CA ASN A 588 18.15 -0.14 -17.93
C ASN A 588 19.43 0.43 -18.56
N ARG A 589 20.62 0.04 -18.08
CA ARG A 589 21.92 0.57 -18.54
C ARG A 589 22.13 0.46 -20.05
N LYS A 590 21.65 -0.62 -20.68
CA LYS A 590 21.75 -0.78 -22.14
C LYS A 590 21.12 0.40 -22.89
N THR A 591 19.92 0.81 -22.51
CA THR A 591 19.23 1.96 -23.11
C THR A 591 19.93 3.27 -22.75
N VAL A 592 20.34 3.40 -21.51
CA VAL A 592 21.02 4.62 -21.01
C VAL A 592 22.30 4.88 -21.76
N TYR A 593 23.24 3.93 -21.79
CA TYR A 593 24.52 4.10 -22.48
C TYR A 593 24.38 4.24 -23.99
N SER A 594 23.39 3.56 -24.60
CA SER A 594 23.05 3.78 -26.02
C SER A 594 22.61 5.23 -26.29
N ASN A 595 21.70 5.76 -25.46
CA ASN A 595 21.21 7.14 -25.60
C ASN A 595 22.30 8.19 -25.32
N LEU A 596 23.26 7.85 -24.47
CA LEU A 596 24.44 8.69 -24.19
C LEU A 596 25.53 8.58 -25.29
N GLY A 597 25.28 7.79 -26.32
CA GLY A 597 26.19 7.66 -27.48
C GLY A 597 27.47 6.88 -27.17
N PHE A 598 27.45 5.94 -26.23
CA PHE A 598 28.56 5.01 -26.03
C PHE A 598 28.60 3.99 -27.15
N SER A 599 29.75 3.85 -27.81
CA SER A 599 29.92 2.94 -28.92
C SER A 599 30.11 1.49 -28.51
N LYS A 600 30.65 1.27 -27.32
CA LYS A 600 30.89 -0.06 -26.74
C LYS A 600 30.30 -0.13 -25.33
N PHE A 601 29.64 -1.25 -25.06
CA PHE A 601 29.19 -1.57 -23.70
C PHE A 601 29.50 -3.05 -23.40
N LEU A 602 30.60 -3.30 -22.68
CA LEU A 602 30.99 -4.63 -22.26
C LEU A 602 30.11 -5.08 -21.09
N ALA A 603 29.44 -6.20 -21.25
CA ALA A 603 28.63 -6.85 -20.23
C ALA A 603 28.67 -8.37 -20.34
N LEU A 604 28.33 -9.10 -19.28
CA LEU A 604 28.26 -10.58 -19.30
C LEU A 604 27.12 -11.06 -20.19
N SER A 605 25.97 -10.37 -20.14
CA SER A 605 24.79 -10.67 -20.95
C SER A 605 24.10 -9.39 -21.44
N GLY A 606 23.21 -9.50 -22.41
CA GLY A 606 22.37 -8.39 -22.89
C GLY A 606 23.09 -7.35 -23.78
N SER A 607 24.40 -7.40 -23.95
CA SER A 607 25.18 -6.55 -24.84
C SER A 607 25.84 -7.35 -25.97
N LYS A 608 26.21 -6.66 -27.06
CA LYS A 608 27.02 -7.21 -28.15
C LYS A 608 28.46 -7.39 -27.72
N ASP A 609 29.01 -6.44 -26.99
CA ASP A 609 30.39 -6.45 -26.54
C ASP A 609 30.51 -7.30 -25.28
N LYS A 610 31.53 -8.13 -25.21
CA LYS A 610 31.74 -9.08 -24.11
C LYS A 610 33.12 -8.86 -23.45
N PHE A 611 33.20 -9.18 -22.18
CA PHE A 611 34.47 -9.32 -21.49
C PHE A 611 35.27 -10.49 -22.08
N LYS A 612 36.58 -10.32 -22.11
CA LYS A 612 37.55 -11.35 -22.46
C LYS A 612 38.21 -11.90 -21.21
N ASN A 613 38.64 -13.16 -21.23
CA ASN A 613 39.41 -13.82 -20.18
C ASN A 613 38.75 -13.64 -18.79
N ILE A 614 37.49 -14.07 -18.68
CA ILE A 614 36.69 -13.92 -17.47
C ILE A 614 37.23 -14.83 -16.39
N GLU A 615 37.66 -14.23 -15.27
CA GLU A 615 37.99 -14.90 -14.02
C GLU A 615 36.86 -14.58 -13.01
N ASN A 616 36.41 -15.58 -12.25
CA ASN A 616 35.40 -15.42 -11.25
C ASN A 616 35.97 -15.59 -9.85
N VAL A 617 35.45 -14.80 -8.89
CA VAL A 617 35.65 -14.99 -7.46
C VAL A 617 34.30 -15.35 -6.86
N GLY A 618 34.14 -16.58 -6.43
CA GLY A 618 32.86 -17.13 -6.05
C GLY A 618 31.88 -17.15 -7.24
N LEU A 619 30.76 -16.48 -7.10
CA LEU A 619 29.70 -16.36 -8.12
C LEU A 619 29.82 -15.12 -9.02
N LEU A 620 30.76 -14.22 -8.70
CA LEU A 620 30.86 -12.91 -9.35
C LEU A 620 32.14 -12.85 -10.21
N THR A 621 32.09 -12.07 -11.27
CA THR A 621 33.26 -11.74 -12.08
C THR A 621 34.21 -10.86 -11.28
N SER A 622 35.50 -11.20 -11.29
CA SER A 622 36.52 -10.49 -10.53
C SER A 622 36.80 -9.08 -11.07
N ASP A 623 37.16 -8.16 -10.21
CA ASP A 623 37.62 -6.82 -10.59
C ASP A 623 38.86 -6.88 -11.50
N LYS A 624 39.73 -7.89 -11.30
CA LYS A 624 40.89 -8.15 -12.16
C LYS A 624 40.47 -8.34 -13.62
N THR A 625 39.37 -9.05 -13.87
CA THR A 625 38.80 -9.21 -15.23
C THR A 625 38.45 -7.85 -15.82
N VAL A 626 37.79 -6.99 -15.04
CA VAL A 626 37.39 -5.65 -15.49
C VAL A 626 38.61 -4.80 -15.82
N TYR A 627 39.59 -4.74 -14.91
CA TYR A 627 40.82 -3.95 -15.11
C TYR A 627 41.62 -4.42 -16.32
N ASN A 628 41.77 -5.73 -16.52
CA ASN A 628 42.46 -6.28 -17.69
C ASN A 628 41.76 -5.89 -19.01
N ASN A 629 40.42 -5.85 -19.00
CA ASN A 629 39.68 -5.41 -20.18
C ASN A 629 39.78 -3.90 -20.41
N ILE A 630 39.85 -3.05 -19.36
CA ILE A 630 40.16 -1.63 -19.52
C ILE A 630 41.52 -1.48 -20.20
N LEU A 631 42.57 -2.10 -19.64
CA LEU A 631 43.93 -2.02 -20.16
C LEU A 631 44.04 -2.46 -21.63
N SER A 632 43.28 -3.51 -22.02
CA SER A 632 43.24 -4.01 -23.39
C SER A 632 42.55 -3.07 -24.39
N LEU A 633 41.73 -2.13 -23.92
CA LEU A 633 40.96 -1.19 -24.74
C LEU A 633 41.51 0.23 -24.76
N ILE A 634 42.43 0.55 -23.88
CA ILE A 634 43.11 1.85 -23.89
C ILE A 634 43.91 1.96 -25.22
N ASN A 635 43.66 3.05 -25.95
CA ASN A 635 44.43 3.42 -27.12
C ASN A 635 45.29 4.66 -26.82
N PRO A 636 46.58 4.53 -26.72
CA PRO A 636 47.47 5.68 -26.40
C PRO A 636 47.39 6.83 -27.43
N SER A 637 46.91 6.55 -28.63
CA SER A 637 46.80 7.53 -29.70
C SER A 637 45.52 8.35 -29.70
N GLU A 638 44.55 7.99 -28.86
CA GLU A 638 43.24 8.63 -28.83
C GLU A 638 42.79 8.86 -27.40
N SER A 639 42.18 10.01 -27.12
CA SER A 639 41.53 10.25 -25.84
C SER A 639 40.21 9.52 -25.73
N GLN A 640 40.02 8.78 -24.67
CA GLN A 640 38.89 7.92 -24.44
C GLN A 640 38.15 8.24 -23.12
N PHE A 641 36.87 7.94 -23.07
CA PHE A 641 36.08 8.02 -21.84
C PHE A 641 35.56 6.64 -21.48
N PHE A 642 35.90 6.18 -20.27
CA PHE A 642 35.41 4.92 -19.72
C PHE A 642 34.48 5.19 -18.56
N SER A 643 33.28 4.56 -18.60
CA SER A 643 32.33 4.44 -17.47
C SER A 643 32.28 2.98 -17.03
N VAL A 644 32.91 2.70 -15.90
CA VAL A 644 33.18 1.33 -15.44
C VAL A 644 32.57 1.10 -14.07
N ILE A 645 31.94 -0.05 -13.91
CA ILE A 645 31.40 -0.57 -12.65
C ILE A 645 32.13 -1.87 -12.33
N THR A 646 32.52 -2.05 -11.06
CA THR A 646 33.13 -3.29 -10.57
C THR A 646 32.40 -3.83 -9.35
#